data_ec10e6024b3f6a2887d09f8eaa437c8a
#
_entry.id   ec10e6024b3f6a2887d09f8eaa437c8a
#
_cell.length_a   1.000
_cell.length_b   1.000
_cell.length_c   1.000
_cell.angle_alpha   90.00
_cell.angle_beta   90.00
_cell.angle_gamma   90.00
#
_symmetry.space_group_name_H-M   'P 1'
#
loop_
_entity.id
_entity.type
_entity.pdbx_description
1 polymer ?
#
loop_
_entity_poly.entity_id
_entity_poly.type
_entity_poly.pdbx_seq_one_letter_code
_entity_poly.pdbx_strand_id
1 'polypeptide(L)'
;MSIEASAIALTTAVVKAAAKIWLGDRPVAADASAKALDLLEKQVTGLNDRRKLRLLFTNLEDRVADRLLPFLDVEFRAVPENERAAAVEAVRETFECAALTDDDLFDADLDAAYLYRYLLRTVPRVIRLLSADATELYRRVLRECCAYLVQVTSTLPRFQPGALVEILQRETEILETVRNVLATLPERRHPDDFAADFRRQVVTKLDRMELYGAGLTEATRLYPLSVAYLSLSVTSGKDAPGDRIEHVLPRTSKILLRGEAGSGKTTLLQWLAVQCASRQLRDVGGWEDVEPFLVRLRRFSHSPLPAPERFLDEVGRHIADEMPPGWVHRQLRDGRAVVLVDGLDEVPDERRREVHEWLRELVGAFPRARFVVTTRPAAVTAGWLSREGFTEVRLQPMTPRDVRTFVTRWHHALPGEPLDEERDALITAIGARSALRRIAENPLLCALLCALHHQGSGRLPENRMELYEVALRMLLDSRDIERKIEVPVRLSLTEKLVLLRSLAYWLVRNGHTDVPAADAEARITAKLRSMGQIDVTPHTVFRHLLDRGGVLREPVPGRIDFVHRTFQEYLAAQAAIEEDDIGILTANARLDEWREVVVLAAGHAHPAQRELLLDGILQWDTDEQERLKLDLVALACLETSPVLSERLRNEIEDRASTLIPPSNHEEATALAAAGEFVLDLLAASEPDTPETTAATIHAIALIGGAGAMELLTHYRWAQDETVVNELLDAWQRFDPVEFAERVLADLPIDYLGVDDPGELAALEHLRHLEHLEIWCEILNGDLRSLVSTSLERITLTGISAASIDLGPLAGIPTLRAIVAEVETHGWERLAELPNLEFLQLSHIENIHRLTELAPLRHLPALALNSVSHLEDLQILSFLDRPGKLTFQCCPHLQDIHALIRWAGSLTELTFDECPSVDLSSLPPLTELRLLHIAETPVPDLRFLSGLSALQELRVDSTNEVDLSSLADRPGLKVRTTSQDTLVDEDGTAGSRFGP
;
A
#
# COMPACT_ATOMS: atom_id res chain seq x y z
N MET A 1 -20.61 -39.47 27.43
CA MET A 1 -19.22 -39.27 27.00
C MET A 1 -19.16 -37.88 26.37
N SER A 2 -18.04 -37.16 26.50
CA SER A 2 -17.89 -35.91 25.79
C SER A 2 -17.81 -36.19 24.28
N ILE A 3 -18.15 -35.20 23.44
CA ILE A 3 -18.15 -35.36 21.98
C ILE A 3 -16.76 -35.73 21.46
N GLU A 4 -15.70 -35.21 22.09
CA GLU A 4 -14.31 -35.55 21.80
C GLU A 4 -14.01 -37.04 22.05
N ALA A 5 -14.45 -37.58 23.17
CA ALA A 5 -14.27 -39.00 23.48
C ALA A 5 -15.03 -39.92 22.51
N SER A 6 -16.22 -39.50 22.09
CA SER A 6 -17.00 -40.23 21.06
C SER A 6 -16.37 -40.17 19.68
N ALA A 7 -15.81 -39.03 19.29
CA ALA A 7 -15.10 -38.84 18.03
C ALA A 7 -13.81 -39.66 17.95
N ILE A 8 -13.04 -39.76 19.04
CA ILE A 8 -11.84 -40.60 19.15
C ILE A 8 -12.22 -42.09 19.06
N ALA A 9 -13.30 -42.49 19.74
CA ALA A 9 -13.80 -43.85 19.68
C ALA A 9 -14.28 -44.24 18.27
N LEU A 10 -14.95 -43.34 17.56
CA LEU A 10 -15.36 -43.52 16.18
C LEU A 10 -14.15 -43.70 15.23
N THR A 11 -13.15 -42.84 15.38
CA THR A 11 -11.90 -42.94 14.61
C THR A 11 -11.25 -44.32 14.78
N THR A 12 -11.18 -44.78 16.01
CA THR A 12 -10.65 -46.12 16.33
C THR A 12 -11.48 -47.24 15.67
N ALA A 13 -12.81 -47.13 15.59
CA ALA A 13 -13.68 -48.11 14.96
C ALA A 13 -13.50 -48.16 13.43
N VAL A 14 -13.36 -47.01 12.76
CA VAL A 14 -13.10 -46.90 11.31
C VAL A 14 -11.73 -47.51 10.97
N VAL A 15 -10.69 -47.21 11.76
CA VAL A 15 -9.35 -47.78 11.62
C VAL A 15 -9.37 -49.32 11.84
N LYS A 16 -10.14 -49.82 12.80
CA LYS A 16 -10.34 -51.26 13.03
C LYS A 16 -11.04 -51.94 11.85
N ALA A 17 -12.06 -51.26 11.27
CA ALA A 17 -12.75 -51.74 10.06
C ALA A 17 -11.77 -51.85 8.88
N ALA A 18 -10.97 -50.83 8.63
CA ALA A 18 -9.93 -50.84 7.59
C ALA A 18 -8.89 -51.96 7.80
N ALA A 19 -8.43 -52.13 9.04
CA ALA A 19 -7.48 -53.20 9.39
C ALA A 19 -8.08 -54.61 9.25
N LYS A 20 -9.36 -54.82 9.58
CA LYS A 20 -10.08 -56.06 9.44
C LYS A 20 -10.28 -56.47 7.98
N ILE A 21 -10.68 -55.53 7.17
CA ILE A 21 -10.79 -55.68 5.69
C ILE A 21 -9.47 -56.15 5.08
N TRP A 22 -8.36 -55.69 5.59
CA TRP A 22 -7.05 -56.10 5.04
C TRP A 22 -6.52 -57.42 5.56
N LEU A 23 -6.81 -57.76 6.81
CA LEU A 23 -6.33 -58.99 7.48
C LEU A 23 -7.19 -60.23 7.14
N GLY A 24 -8.41 -60.05 6.62
CA GLY A 24 -9.37 -61.10 6.37
C GLY A 24 -9.78 -61.87 7.67
N ASP A 25 -10.08 -63.15 7.59
CA ASP A 25 -10.57 -64.01 8.71
C ASP A 25 -9.59 -64.24 9.86
N ARG A 26 -8.50 -63.46 9.98
CA ARG A 26 -7.54 -63.60 11.09
C ARG A 26 -8.05 -62.90 12.32
N PRO A 27 -8.04 -63.55 13.50
CA PRO A 27 -8.56 -62.95 14.71
C PRO A 27 -7.73 -61.71 15.14
N VAL A 28 -8.38 -60.56 15.17
CA VAL A 28 -7.83 -59.30 15.69
C VAL A 28 -8.15 -59.22 17.17
N ALA A 29 -7.11 -59.13 18.01
CA ALA A 29 -7.29 -59.03 19.46
C ALA A 29 -7.87 -57.66 19.85
N ALA A 30 -8.64 -57.59 20.92
CA ALA A 30 -9.44 -56.44 21.38
C ALA A 30 -8.62 -55.14 21.69
N ASP A 31 -7.29 -55.21 21.80
CA ASP A 31 -6.39 -54.09 22.15
C ASP A 31 -5.56 -53.59 20.94
N ALA A 32 -6.19 -53.21 19.86
CA ALA A 32 -5.70 -53.46 18.52
C ALA A 32 -5.12 -52.28 17.71
N SER A 33 -5.03 -51.02 18.17
CA SER A 33 -4.45 -49.96 17.29
C SER A 33 -2.92 -50.11 17.14
N ALA A 34 -2.18 -50.30 18.21
CA ALA A 34 -0.71 -50.48 18.11
C ALA A 34 -0.26 -51.86 17.64
N LYS A 35 -1.02 -52.96 18.00
CA LYS A 35 -0.68 -54.31 17.58
C LYS A 35 -1.11 -54.67 16.16
N ALA A 36 -2.16 -54.03 15.64
CA ALA A 36 -2.53 -54.12 14.21
C ALA A 36 -1.47 -53.50 13.32
N LEU A 37 -0.93 -52.35 13.71
CA LEU A 37 0.18 -51.68 13.00
C LEU A 37 1.43 -52.60 12.93
N ASP A 38 1.80 -53.23 14.06
CA ASP A 38 2.95 -54.13 14.12
C ASP A 38 2.79 -55.43 13.27
N LEU A 39 1.57 -55.91 13.13
CA LEU A 39 1.24 -57.08 12.28
C LEU A 39 1.23 -56.67 10.81
N LEU A 40 0.77 -55.46 10.47
CA LEU A 40 0.78 -54.88 9.16
C LEU A 40 2.22 -54.60 8.67
N GLU A 41 3.08 -54.07 9.52
CA GLU A 41 4.50 -53.82 9.20
C GLU A 41 5.30 -55.12 8.95
N LYS A 42 4.91 -56.25 9.57
CA LYS A 42 5.59 -57.53 9.34
C LYS A 42 5.26 -58.20 7.99
N GLN A 43 4.20 -57.78 7.31
CA GLN A 43 3.75 -58.34 6.03
C GLN A 43 4.18 -57.52 4.80
N VAL A 44 4.70 -56.30 4.98
CA VAL A 44 5.17 -55.45 3.89
C VAL A 44 6.68 -55.60 3.67
N THR A 45 7.07 -56.04 2.46
CA THR A 45 8.46 -56.37 2.08
C THR A 45 9.30 -55.19 1.61
N GLY A 46 9.12 -53.98 2.18
CA GLY A 46 9.95 -52.81 1.85
C GLY A 46 10.05 -51.83 3.00
N LEU A 47 11.27 -51.36 3.36
CA LEU A 47 11.49 -50.39 4.44
C LEU A 47 10.77 -49.05 4.18
N ASN A 48 10.67 -48.60 2.93
CA ASN A 48 9.97 -47.38 2.53
C ASN A 48 8.45 -47.56 2.62
N ASP A 49 7.94 -48.69 2.26
CA ASP A 49 6.48 -48.95 2.29
C ASP A 49 5.99 -49.17 3.73
N ARG A 50 6.82 -49.77 4.58
CA ARG A 50 6.57 -49.86 6.04
C ARG A 50 6.49 -48.45 6.66
N ARG A 51 7.38 -47.54 6.26
CA ARG A 51 7.42 -46.18 6.74
C ARG A 51 6.24 -45.34 6.25
N LYS A 52 5.82 -45.51 5.00
CA LYS A 52 4.61 -44.89 4.43
C LYS A 52 3.35 -45.43 5.12
N LEU A 53 3.27 -46.70 5.36
CA LEU A 53 2.14 -47.32 6.06
C LEU A 53 2.04 -46.82 7.51
N ARG A 54 3.15 -46.75 8.24
CA ARG A 54 3.19 -46.18 9.60
C ARG A 54 2.76 -44.72 9.63
N LEU A 55 3.22 -43.89 8.69
CA LEU A 55 2.81 -42.49 8.54
C LEU A 55 1.33 -42.34 8.18
N LEU A 56 0.80 -43.21 7.33
CA LEU A 56 -0.62 -43.25 6.98
C LEU A 56 -1.50 -43.55 8.20
N PHE A 57 -1.18 -44.56 8.98
CA PHE A 57 -1.97 -44.96 10.14
C PHE A 57 -1.79 -44.05 11.37
N THR A 58 -0.60 -43.50 11.60
CA THR A 58 -0.35 -42.53 12.70
C THR A 58 -1.01 -41.18 12.41
N ASN A 59 -1.02 -40.73 11.17
CA ASN A 59 -1.72 -39.50 10.76
C ASN A 59 -3.23 -39.71 10.56
N LEU A 60 -3.72 -40.95 10.62
CA LEU A 60 -5.12 -41.27 10.37
C LEU A 60 -6.01 -40.87 11.53
N GLU A 61 -5.57 -41.18 12.74
CA GLU A 61 -6.30 -40.84 13.99
C GLU A 61 -6.42 -39.31 14.13
N ASP A 62 -5.33 -38.58 13.89
CA ASP A 62 -5.30 -37.12 13.98
C ASP A 62 -6.16 -36.46 12.86
N ARG A 63 -6.07 -36.94 11.63
CA ARG A 63 -6.81 -36.35 10.49
C ARG A 63 -8.31 -36.58 10.54
N VAL A 64 -8.78 -37.70 11.08
CA VAL A 64 -10.23 -37.94 11.21
C VAL A 64 -10.79 -37.12 12.39
N ALA A 65 -10.06 -37.06 13.49
CA ALA A 65 -10.43 -36.22 14.64
C ALA A 65 -10.43 -34.71 14.25
N ASP A 66 -9.39 -34.24 13.60
CA ASP A 66 -9.26 -32.84 13.16
C ASP A 66 -10.33 -32.43 12.12
N ARG A 67 -10.86 -33.36 11.35
CA ARG A 67 -11.95 -33.11 10.40
C ARG A 67 -13.34 -33.23 10.98
N LEU A 68 -13.55 -34.20 11.90
CA LEU A 68 -14.85 -34.41 12.51
C LEU A 68 -15.18 -33.40 13.62
N LEU A 69 -14.21 -33.00 14.45
CA LEU A 69 -14.44 -32.09 15.57
C LEU A 69 -14.92 -30.70 15.11
N PRO A 70 -14.27 -30.02 14.15
CA PRO A 70 -14.76 -28.73 13.64
C PRO A 70 -16.14 -28.84 12.98
N PHE A 71 -16.40 -29.96 12.28
CA PHE A 71 -17.68 -30.22 11.65
C PHE A 71 -18.81 -30.37 12.67
N LEU A 72 -18.58 -31.09 13.75
CA LEU A 72 -19.51 -31.31 14.83
C LEU A 72 -19.79 -30.02 15.65
N ASP A 73 -18.78 -29.16 15.79
CA ASP A 73 -18.87 -27.93 16.59
C ASP A 73 -19.43 -26.74 15.83
N VAL A 74 -19.31 -26.70 14.50
CA VAL A 74 -19.75 -25.57 13.67
C VAL A 74 -21.10 -25.85 13.01
N GLU A 75 -21.20 -26.94 12.27
CA GLU A 75 -22.38 -27.21 11.42
C GLU A 75 -23.60 -27.69 12.23
N PHE A 76 -23.37 -28.46 13.30
CA PHE A 76 -24.42 -28.99 14.18
C PHE A 76 -24.41 -28.39 15.58
N ARG A 77 -23.94 -27.17 15.71
CA ARG A 77 -23.90 -26.45 17.01
C ARG A 77 -25.29 -26.26 17.65
N ALA A 78 -26.33 -26.20 16.81
CA ALA A 78 -27.72 -26.11 17.28
C ALA A 78 -28.24 -27.42 17.88
N VAL A 79 -27.61 -28.58 17.60
CA VAL A 79 -27.99 -29.87 18.17
C VAL A 79 -27.34 -30.02 19.56
N PRO A 80 -28.11 -30.39 20.60
CA PRO A 80 -27.57 -30.58 21.95
C PRO A 80 -26.36 -31.53 21.95
N GLU A 81 -25.36 -31.27 22.80
CA GLU A 81 -24.11 -32.03 22.86
C GLU A 81 -24.32 -33.53 23.08
N ASN A 82 -25.28 -33.89 23.93
CA ASN A 82 -25.66 -35.31 24.21
C ASN A 82 -26.24 -35.98 22.94
N GLU A 83 -26.98 -35.27 22.10
CA GLU A 83 -27.52 -35.80 20.85
C GLU A 83 -26.44 -35.92 19.77
N ARG A 84 -25.51 -34.97 19.73
CA ARG A 84 -24.33 -35.04 18.84
C ARG A 84 -23.45 -36.26 19.21
N ALA A 85 -23.19 -36.46 20.51
CA ALA A 85 -22.44 -37.61 21.01
C ALA A 85 -23.16 -38.93 20.70
N ALA A 86 -24.50 -38.97 20.83
CA ALA A 86 -25.30 -40.16 20.49
C ALA A 86 -25.27 -40.48 19.00
N ALA A 87 -25.29 -39.48 18.09
CA ALA A 87 -25.18 -39.68 16.67
C ALA A 87 -23.80 -40.25 16.25
N VAL A 88 -22.72 -39.74 16.85
CA VAL A 88 -21.33 -40.22 16.62
C VAL A 88 -21.16 -41.65 17.13
N GLU A 89 -21.70 -41.95 18.29
CA GLU A 89 -21.69 -43.29 18.87
C GLU A 89 -22.49 -44.29 18.03
N ALA A 90 -23.63 -43.86 17.47
CA ALA A 90 -24.43 -44.67 16.55
C ALA A 90 -23.65 -45.01 15.27
N VAL A 91 -22.81 -44.12 14.72
CA VAL A 91 -21.94 -44.42 13.59
C VAL A 91 -20.88 -45.46 13.97
N ARG A 92 -20.28 -45.32 15.15
CA ARG A 92 -19.32 -46.30 15.71
C ARG A 92 -19.94 -47.69 15.80
N GLU A 93 -21.13 -47.80 16.36
CA GLU A 93 -21.89 -49.05 16.48
C GLU A 93 -22.21 -49.67 15.09
N THR A 94 -22.52 -48.82 14.10
CA THR A 94 -22.78 -49.23 12.73
C THR A 94 -21.56 -49.94 12.12
N PHE A 95 -20.35 -49.38 12.26
CA PHE A 95 -19.13 -50.04 11.78
C PHE A 95 -18.76 -51.31 12.54
N GLU A 96 -19.02 -51.35 13.85
CA GLU A 96 -18.77 -52.54 14.64
C GLU A 96 -19.73 -53.70 14.32
N CYS A 97 -21.01 -53.39 14.08
CA CYS A 97 -22.03 -54.37 13.74
C CYS A 97 -21.98 -54.87 12.29
N ALA A 98 -21.50 -54.05 11.37
CA ALA A 98 -21.52 -54.36 9.94
C ALA A 98 -20.52 -55.46 9.52
N ALA A 99 -19.50 -55.75 10.33
CA ALA A 99 -18.51 -56.82 10.12
C ALA A 99 -17.92 -56.86 8.70
N LEU A 100 -17.63 -55.72 8.09
CA LEU A 100 -17.17 -55.55 6.73
C LEU A 100 -15.96 -56.44 6.40
N THR A 101 -16.00 -57.08 5.21
CA THR A 101 -14.94 -57.89 4.61
C THR A 101 -14.37 -57.20 3.34
N ASP A 102 -13.26 -57.76 2.81
CA ASP A 102 -12.69 -57.34 1.55
C ASP A 102 -13.65 -57.60 0.35
N ASP A 103 -14.37 -58.72 0.39
CA ASP A 103 -15.37 -59.07 -0.65
C ASP A 103 -16.53 -58.01 -0.67
N ASP A 104 -17.01 -57.57 0.48
CA ASP A 104 -18.07 -56.54 0.54
C ASP A 104 -17.66 -55.21 -0.10
N LEU A 105 -16.35 -54.86 -0.06
CA LEU A 105 -15.80 -53.66 -0.67
C LEU A 105 -15.55 -53.81 -2.19
N PHE A 106 -15.15 -55.01 -2.63
CA PHE A 106 -15.00 -55.31 -4.05
C PHE A 106 -16.37 -55.44 -4.74
N ASP A 107 -17.37 -56.04 -4.09
CA ASP A 107 -18.75 -56.07 -4.58
C ASP A 107 -19.37 -54.66 -4.65
N ALA A 108 -18.86 -53.76 -3.86
CA ALA A 108 -19.21 -52.32 -3.86
C ALA A 108 -18.40 -51.48 -4.86
N ASP A 109 -17.57 -52.09 -5.72
CA ASP A 109 -16.71 -51.38 -6.68
C ASP A 109 -15.84 -50.26 -6.04
N LEU A 110 -15.56 -50.39 -4.74
CA LEU A 110 -14.94 -49.33 -3.93
C LEU A 110 -15.72 -48.00 -3.95
N ASP A 111 -17.04 -48.06 -4.22
CA ASP A 111 -17.92 -46.88 -4.23
C ASP A 111 -18.37 -46.55 -2.77
N ALA A 112 -17.94 -45.41 -2.27
CA ALA A 112 -18.32 -44.90 -0.95
C ALA A 112 -19.84 -44.70 -0.79
N ALA A 113 -20.54 -44.33 -1.87
CA ALA A 113 -22.00 -44.17 -1.85
C ALA A 113 -22.74 -45.51 -1.82
N TYR A 114 -22.16 -46.57 -2.43
CA TYR A 114 -22.70 -47.92 -2.32
C TYR A 114 -22.45 -48.48 -0.93
N LEU A 115 -21.25 -48.32 -0.37
CA LEU A 115 -20.91 -48.73 1.00
C LEU A 115 -21.81 -48.03 2.03
N TYR A 116 -22.08 -46.77 1.87
CA TYR A 116 -23.01 -46.02 2.72
C TYR A 116 -24.43 -46.60 2.66
N ARG A 117 -24.93 -46.93 1.46
CA ARG A 117 -26.27 -47.52 1.28
C ARG A 117 -26.31 -48.94 1.85
N TYR A 118 -25.24 -49.71 1.72
CA TYR A 118 -25.09 -51.02 2.27
C TYR A 118 -25.19 -51.00 3.81
N LEU A 119 -24.42 -50.10 4.44
CA LEU A 119 -24.42 -49.97 5.91
C LEU A 119 -25.77 -49.52 6.45
N LEU A 120 -26.44 -48.60 5.79
CA LEU A 120 -27.81 -48.16 6.18
C LEU A 120 -28.86 -49.31 6.10
N ARG A 121 -28.66 -50.28 5.20
CA ARG A 121 -29.56 -51.44 5.05
C ARG A 121 -29.24 -52.55 6.05
N THR A 122 -27.96 -52.73 6.37
CA THR A 122 -27.48 -53.82 7.23
C THR A 122 -27.73 -53.57 8.70
N VAL A 123 -27.72 -52.29 9.14
CA VAL A 123 -27.86 -51.90 10.54
C VAL A 123 -28.98 -50.87 10.81
N PRO A 124 -30.23 -51.17 10.42
CA PRO A 124 -31.31 -50.18 10.49
C PRO A 124 -31.83 -49.85 11.91
N ARG A 125 -31.39 -50.64 12.93
CA ARG A 125 -31.88 -50.49 14.30
C ARG A 125 -31.28 -49.32 15.04
N VAL A 126 -30.08 -48.87 14.72
CA VAL A 126 -29.34 -47.79 15.36
C VAL A 126 -30.01 -46.42 15.17
N ILE A 127 -30.58 -46.21 14.01
CA ILE A 127 -31.24 -44.95 13.64
C ILE A 127 -32.55 -44.72 14.41
N ARG A 128 -33.23 -45.78 14.89
CA ARG A 128 -34.56 -45.68 15.50
C ARG A 128 -34.58 -45.00 16.87
N LEU A 129 -33.43 -44.83 17.48
CA LEU A 129 -33.26 -44.23 18.82
C LEU A 129 -32.77 -42.75 18.75
N LEU A 130 -32.52 -42.17 17.56
CA LEU A 130 -32.03 -40.85 17.37
C LEU A 130 -33.18 -39.85 17.07
N SER A 131 -33.03 -38.59 17.53
CA SER A 131 -33.90 -37.48 17.10
C SER A 131 -33.76 -37.21 15.60
N ALA A 132 -34.64 -36.39 15.00
CA ALA A 132 -34.56 -36.06 13.60
C ALA A 132 -33.23 -35.38 13.24
N ASP A 133 -32.79 -34.46 14.06
CA ASP A 133 -31.53 -33.72 13.88
C ASP A 133 -30.30 -34.61 14.11
N ALA A 134 -30.31 -35.44 15.14
CA ALA A 134 -29.28 -36.45 15.37
C ALA A 134 -29.22 -37.53 14.29
N THR A 135 -30.37 -37.86 13.64
CA THR A 135 -30.42 -38.78 12.51
C THR A 135 -29.75 -38.16 11.26
N GLU A 136 -29.95 -36.91 11.01
CA GLU A 136 -29.30 -36.20 9.88
C GLU A 136 -27.79 -36.12 10.11
N LEU A 137 -27.35 -35.76 11.31
CA LEU A 137 -25.95 -35.80 11.71
C LEU A 137 -25.35 -37.22 11.56
N TYR A 138 -26.04 -38.26 12.05
CA TYR A 138 -25.61 -39.65 11.87
C TYR A 138 -25.38 -40.00 10.37
N ARG A 139 -26.33 -39.67 9.49
CA ARG A 139 -26.22 -39.92 8.08
C ARG A 139 -25.03 -39.23 7.46
N ARG A 140 -24.77 -38.04 7.86
CA ARG A 140 -23.68 -37.22 7.38
C ARG A 140 -22.33 -37.78 7.79
N VAL A 141 -22.13 -38.05 9.09
CA VAL A 141 -20.90 -38.62 9.63
C VAL A 141 -20.64 -40.01 9.05
N LEU A 142 -21.68 -40.85 8.91
CA LEU A 142 -21.54 -42.17 8.29
C LEU A 142 -21.05 -42.11 6.85
N ARG A 143 -21.55 -41.15 6.08
CA ARG A 143 -21.12 -40.95 4.67
C ARG A 143 -19.66 -40.54 4.58
N GLU A 144 -19.22 -39.63 5.44
CA GLU A 144 -17.81 -39.21 5.52
C GLU A 144 -16.89 -40.38 5.92
N CYS A 145 -17.31 -41.17 6.90
CA CYS A 145 -16.55 -42.34 7.33
C CYS A 145 -16.45 -43.42 6.23
N CYS A 146 -17.50 -43.59 5.40
CA CYS A 146 -17.46 -44.53 4.28
C CYS A 146 -16.49 -44.06 3.19
N ALA A 147 -16.53 -42.78 2.84
CA ALA A 147 -15.61 -42.18 1.86
C ALA A 147 -14.15 -42.34 2.33
N TYR A 148 -13.93 -42.13 3.63
CA TYR A 148 -12.63 -42.28 4.24
C TYR A 148 -12.11 -43.72 4.28
N LEU A 149 -13.00 -44.69 4.61
CA LEU A 149 -12.66 -46.12 4.60
C LEU A 149 -12.24 -46.59 3.21
N VAL A 150 -12.97 -46.17 2.18
CA VAL A 150 -12.63 -46.49 0.79
C VAL A 150 -11.28 -45.88 0.39
N GLN A 151 -11.02 -44.63 0.75
CA GLN A 151 -9.74 -43.94 0.50
C GLN A 151 -8.55 -44.68 1.14
N VAL A 152 -8.71 -45.15 2.37
CA VAL A 152 -7.65 -45.88 3.10
C VAL A 152 -7.41 -47.25 2.48
N THR A 153 -8.47 -48.01 2.21
CA THR A 153 -8.36 -49.35 1.63
C THR A 153 -7.75 -49.33 0.24
N SER A 154 -8.02 -48.30 -0.57
CA SER A 154 -7.42 -48.12 -1.89
C SER A 154 -5.89 -47.91 -1.88
N THR A 155 -5.34 -47.42 -0.75
CA THR A 155 -3.87 -47.21 -0.59
C THR A 155 -3.12 -48.46 -0.13
N LEU A 156 -3.81 -49.55 0.18
CA LEU A 156 -3.20 -50.77 0.68
C LEU A 156 -2.57 -51.63 -0.44
N PRO A 157 -1.37 -52.24 -0.23
CA PRO A 157 -0.60 -52.91 -1.29
C PRO A 157 -1.26 -54.14 -1.95
N ARG A 158 -2.43 -54.57 -1.53
CA ARG A 158 -3.17 -55.71 -2.07
C ARG A 158 -3.99 -55.41 -3.31
N PHE A 159 -4.21 -54.09 -3.59
CA PHE A 159 -4.95 -53.65 -4.78
C PHE A 159 -4.04 -53.64 -6.01
N GLN A 160 -4.37 -54.39 -7.03
CA GLN A 160 -3.56 -54.53 -8.25
C GLN A 160 -3.55 -53.24 -9.09
N PRO A 161 -2.46 -52.97 -9.87
CA PRO A 161 -2.31 -51.74 -10.67
C PRO A 161 -3.44 -51.47 -11.66
N GLY A 162 -4.20 -52.46 -12.11
CA GLY A 162 -5.33 -52.24 -13.02
C GLY A 162 -6.54 -51.55 -12.37
N ALA A 163 -6.78 -51.80 -11.10
CA ALA A 163 -7.79 -51.08 -10.32
C ALA A 163 -7.36 -49.61 -10.05
N LEU A 164 -6.05 -49.34 -10.00
CA LEU A 164 -5.50 -48.02 -9.76
C LEU A 164 -5.78 -47.05 -10.91
N VAL A 165 -5.77 -47.51 -12.16
CA VAL A 165 -6.04 -46.67 -13.34
C VAL A 165 -7.53 -46.30 -13.42
N GLU A 166 -8.41 -47.23 -13.07
CA GLU A 166 -9.86 -46.98 -13.07
C GLU A 166 -10.28 -46.14 -11.86
N ILE A 167 -9.58 -46.28 -10.73
CA ILE A 167 -9.72 -45.41 -9.56
C ILE A 167 -9.25 -43.99 -9.85
N LEU A 168 -8.12 -43.77 -10.57
CA LEU A 168 -7.62 -42.41 -10.92
C LEU A 168 -8.55 -41.70 -11.89
N GLN A 169 -9.22 -42.39 -12.81
CA GLN A 169 -10.24 -41.79 -13.65
C GLN A 169 -11.52 -41.43 -12.88
N ARG A 170 -11.90 -42.23 -11.89
CA ARG A 170 -13.04 -41.95 -10.99
C ARG A 170 -12.71 -40.95 -9.89
N GLU A 171 -11.42 -40.77 -9.49
CA GLU A 171 -11.00 -39.70 -8.57
C GLU A 171 -11.32 -38.31 -9.12
N THR A 172 -11.23 -38.11 -10.43
CA THR A 172 -11.64 -36.87 -11.10
C THR A 172 -13.15 -36.62 -10.97
N GLU A 173 -13.95 -37.67 -11.15
CA GLU A 173 -15.41 -37.60 -10.99
C GLU A 173 -15.84 -37.48 -9.50
N ILE A 174 -15.11 -38.12 -8.59
CA ILE A 174 -15.31 -38.01 -7.14
C ILE A 174 -14.87 -36.60 -6.65
N LEU A 175 -13.77 -36.07 -7.17
CA LEU A 175 -13.35 -34.68 -6.88
C LEU A 175 -14.33 -33.66 -7.44
N GLU A 176 -14.93 -33.88 -8.61
CA GLU A 176 -16.03 -33.05 -9.13
C GLU A 176 -17.31 -33.24 -8.29
N THR A 177 -17.62 -34.45 -7.87
CA THR A 177 -18.79 -34.73 -7.02
C THR A 177 -18.58 -34.22 -5.61
N VAL A 178 -17.35 -34.31 -5.08
CA VAL A 178 -16.98 -33.69 -3.79
C VAL A 178 -16.95 -32.17 -3.91
N ARG A 179 -16.52 -31.60 -5.02
CA ARG A 179 -16.68 -30.17 -5.31
C ARG A 179 -18.16 -29.76 -5.37
N ASN A 180 -18.97 -30.54 -6.04
CA ASN A 180 -20.41 -30.25 -6.16
C ASN A 180 -21.16 -30.49 -4.84
N VAL A 181 -20.73 -31.45 -4.02
CA VAL A 181 -21.26 -31.70 -2.66
C VAL A 181 -20.74 -30.64 -1.68
N LEU A 182 -19.48 -30.20 -1.83
CA LEU A 182 -18.95 -29.02 -1.11
C LEU A 182 -19.66 -27.72 -1.53
N ALA A 183 -20.13 -27.62 -2.76
CA ALA A 183 -20.93 -26.51 -3.26
C ALA A 183 -22.41 -26.56 -2.79
N THR A 184 -22.92 -27.71 -2.32
CA THR A 184 -24.29 -27.88 -1.77
C THR A 184 -24.36 -27.95 -0.25
N LEU A 185 -23.18 -27.85 0.43
CA LEU A 185 -23.14 -27.62 1.88
C LEU A 185 -23.60 -26.19 2.18
N PRO A 186 -24.37 -25.92 3.26
CA PRO A 186 -24.56 -24.56 3.72
C PRO A 186 -23.17 -23.96 3.92
N GLU A 187 -22.88 -22.98 3.11
CA GLU A 187 -21.59 -22.44 2.77
C GLU A 187 -20.64 -22.32 3.98
N ARG A 188 -19.60 -23.13 4.06
CA ARG A 188 -18.31 -22.57 4.41
C ARG A 188 -18.07 -21.52 3.34
N ARG A 189 -18.18 -20.24 3.69
CA ARG A 189 -17.92 -19.15 2.75
C ARG A 189 -16.68 -19.50 1.95
N HIS A 190 -16.80 -19.50 0.65
CA HIS A 190 -15.65 -19.71 -0.23
C HIS A 190 -14.57 -18.72 0.23
N PRO A 191 -13.27 -19.06 0.26
CA PRO A 191 -12.22 -18.11 0.63
C PRO A 191 -12.35 -16.78 -0.10
N ASP A 192 -12.85 -16.79 -1.34
CA ASP A 192 -13.10 -15.58 -2.13
C ASP A 192 -14.31 -14.78 -1.62
N ASP A 193 -15.38 -15.44 -1.14
CA ASP A 193 -16.53 -14.75 -0.52
C ASP A 193 -16.13 -14.10 0.81
N PHE A 194 -15.32 -14.81 1.62
CA PHE A 194 -14.76 -14.22 2.83
C PHE A 194 -13.84 -13.04 2.52
N ALA A 195 -12.99 -13.15 1.49
CA ALA A 195 -12.13 -12.07 1.05
C ALA A 195 -12.95 -10.84 0.59
N ALA A 196 -14.07 -11.08 -0.13
CA ALA A 196 -14.99 -10.00 -0.54
C ALA A 196 -15.64 -9.32 0.68
N ASP A 197 -16.07 -10.10 1.67
CA ASP A 197 -16.63 -9.56 2.92
C ASP A 197 -15.60 -8.80 3.73
N PHE A 198 -14.38 -9.33 3.83
CA PHE A 198 -13.28 -8.63 4.48
C PHE A 198 -12.97 -7.30 3.80
N ARG A 199 -12.86 -7.25 2.48
CA ARG A 199 -12.68 -6.00 1.72
C ARG A 199 -13.79 -5.00 1.99
N ARG A 200 -15.07 -5.44 2.01
CA ARG A 200 -16.19 -4.56 2.37
C ARG A 200 -16.06 -3.99 3.78
N GLN A 201 -15.57 -4.78 4.75
CA GLN A 201 -15.30 -4.28 6.10
C GLN A 201 -14.16 -3.26 6.12
N VAL A 202 -13.09 -3.49 5.33
CA VAL A 202 -11.98 -2.54 5.18
C VAL A 202 -12.51 -1.20 4.65
N VAL A 203 -13.23 -1.20 3.53
CA VAL A 203 -13.81 0.01 2.94
C VAL A 203 -14.78 0.67 3.93
N THR A 204 -15.74 -0.07 4.48
CA THR A 204 -16.74 0.50 5.40
C THR A 204 -16.13 1.15 6.64
N LYS A 205 -15.02 0.60 7.15
CA LYS A 205 -14.39 1.06 8.39
C LYS A 205 -13.32 2.10 8.16
N LEU A 206 -12.54 1.99 7.08
CA LEU A 206 -11.37 2.84 6.82
C LEU A 206 -11.65 3.95 5.79
N ASP A 207 -12.62 3.79 4.88
CA ASP A 207 -13.00 4.85 3.94
C ASP A 207 -13.83 5.93 4.62
N ARG A 208 -13.27 6.48 5.70
CA ARG A 208 -13.89 7.52 6.50
C ARG A 208 -12.83 8.48 6.98
N MET A 209 -12.96 9.74 6.60
CA MET A 209 -12.17 10.85 7.08
C MET A 209 -13.07 11.73 7.95
N GLU A 210 -12.65 12.04 9.18
CA GLU A 210 -13.31 13.03 10.00
C GLU A 210 -12.96 14.43 9.51
N LEU A 211 -13.96 15.16 9.03
CA LEU A 211 -13.83 16.58 8.78
C LEU A 211 -13.92 17.33 10.13
N TYR A 212 -12.89 18.09 10.46
CA TYR A 212 -12.91 18.95 11.63
C TYR A 212 -13.72 20.21 11.32
N GLY A 213 -14.71 20.54 12.17
CA GLY A 213 -15.51 21.75 12.06
C GLY A 213 -16.70 21.74 13.01
N ALA A 214 -16.99 22.85 13.69
CA ALA A 214 -18.26 23.05 14.40
C ALA A 214 -19.37 23.31 13.36
N GLY A 215 -20.60 22.89 13.64
CA GLY A 215 -21.72 23.01 12.72
C GLY A 215 -21.99 21.80 11.84
N LEU A 216 -21.04 20.85 11.71
CA LEU A 216 -21.27 19.59 10.99
C LEU A 216 -22.03 18.60 11.89
N THR A 217 -23.14 18.04 11.40
CA THR A 217 -23.87 16.97 12.09
C THR A 217 -23.00 15.70 12.13
N GLU A 218 -23.29 14.75 13.02
CA GLU A 218 -22.56 13.49 13.09
C GLU A 218 -22.52 12.74 11.74
N ALA A 219 -23.58 12.85 10.94
CA ALA A 219 -23.66 12.25 9.60
C ALA A 219 -22.79 12.97 8.54
N THR A 220 -22.48 14.25 8.74
CA THR A 220 -21.73 15.08 7.80
C THR A 220 -20.24 15.19 8.16
N ARG A 221 -19.82 14.63 9.30
CA ARG A 221 -18.41 14.62 9.75
C ARG A 221 -17.56 13.54 9.08
N LEU A 222 -18.21 12.48 8.60
CA LEU A 222 -17.54 11.34 7.98
C LEU A 222 -17.67 11.46 6.47
N TYR A 223 -16.55 11.74 5.82
CA TYR A 223 -16.45 11.82 4.37
C TYR A 223 -15.61 10.66 3.83
N PRO A 224 -15.93 10.13 2.62
CA PRO A 224 -15.12 9.07 2.03
C PRO A 224 -13.66 9.52 1.84
N LEU A 225 -12.74 8.79 2.46
CA LEU A 225 -11.31 9.03 2.34
C LEU A 225 -10.85 8.89 0.87
N SER A 226 -11.44 7.95 0.14
CA SER A 226 -11.19 7.73 -1.30
C SER A 226 -11.42 8.97 -2.16
N VAL A 227 -12.33 9.87 -1.75
CA VAL A 227 -12.61 11.13 -2.46
C VAL A 227 -11.79 12.30 -1.92
N ALA A 228 -11.58 12.36 -0.60
CA ALA A 228 -10.91 13.48 0.06
C ALA A 228 -9.38 13.34 0.09
N TYR A 229 -8.85 12.10 -0.04
CA TYR A 229 -7.42 11.86 0.04
C TYR A 229 -6.68 12.49 -1.14
N LEU A 230 -5.59 13.15 -0.81
CA LEU A 230 -4.61 13.67 -1.76
C LEU A 230 -3.42 12.71 -1.78
N SER A 231 -2.96 12.31 -2.96
CA SER A 231 -1.69 11.61 -3.12
C SER A 231 -0.55 12.50 -2.66
N LEU A 232 0.20 12.04 -1.66
CA LEU A 232 1.30 12.80 -1.07
C LEU A 232 2.61 12.48 -1.78
N SER A 233 3.46 13.49 -1.91
CA SER A 233 4.80 13.35 -2.48
C SER A 233 5.74 12.68 -1.48
N VAL A 234 6.62 11.82 -1.98
CA VAL A 234 7.60 11.06 -1.20
C VAL A 234 8.96 11.10 -1.90
N THR A 235 10.05 11.02 -1.12
CA THR A 235 11.41 10.92 -1.67
C THR A 235 12.05 9.61 -1.24
N SER A 236 12.69 8.91 -2.18
CA SER A 236 13.45 7.69 -1.93
C SER A 236 14.94 8.03 -1.90
N GLY A 237 15.49 8.22 -0.69
CA GLY A 237 16.88 8.64 -0.48
C GLY A 237 17.02 10.11 -0.14
N LYS A 238 18.28 10.55 0.15
CA LYS A 238 18.55 11.92 0.62
C LYS A 238 18.45 12.98 -0.48
N ASP A 239 18.68 12.59 -1.73
CA ASP A 239 18.84 13.51 -2.86
C ASP A 239 17.98 13.09 -4.08
N ALA A 240 16.96 12.24 -3.88
CA ALA A 240 16.07 11.84 -4.96
C ALA A 240 14.94 12.88 -5.15
N PRO A 241 14.54 13.17 -6.39
CA PRO A 241 13.38 14.04 -6.66
C PRO A 241 12.12 13.47 -5.99
N GLY A 242 11.20 14.37 -5.64
CA GLY A 242 9.91 14.00 -5.08
C GLY A 242 9.07 13.23 -6.11
N ASP A 243 8.55 12.07 -5.71
CA ASP A 243 7.68 11.24 -6.54
C ASP A 243 6.36 10.99 -5.81
N ARG A 244 5.28 10.66 -6.52
CA ARG A 244 4.03 10.27 -5.88
C ARG A 244 4.16 8.84 -5.35
N ILE A 245 3.49 8.57 -4.23
CA ILE A 245 3.56 7.25 -3.60
C ILE A 245 3.14 6.13 -4.55
N GLU A 246 2.19 6.38 -5.45
CA GLU A 246 1.70 5.44 -6.45
C GLU A 246 2.81 5.00 -7.43
N HIS A 247 3.77 5.86 -7.71
CA HIS A 247 4.93 5.55 -8.57
C HIS A 247 6.03 4.77 -7.83
N VAL A 248 6.06 4.86 -6.50
CA VAL A 248 7.03 4.13 -5.68
C VAL A 248 6.58 2.70 -5.41
N LEU A 249 5.25 2.49 -5.28
CA LEU A 249 4.67 1.18 -4.97
C LEU A 249 5.09 0.04 -5.93
N PRO A 250 5.15 0.24 -7.26
CA PRO A 250 5.57 -0.83 -8.18
C PRO A 250 7.05 -1.23 -8.04
N ARG A 251 7.89 -0.27 -7.60
CA ARG A 251 9.35 -0.43 -7.57
C ARG A 251 9.83 -1.21 -6.36
N THR A 252 9.04 -1.29 -5.28
CA THR A 252 9.47 -1.96 -4.06
C THR A 252 8.31 -2.60 -3.30
N SER A 253 8.54 -3.78 -2.77
CA SER A 253 7.55 -4.52 -1.96
C SER A 253 7.63 -4.21 -0.46
N LYS A 254 8.66 -3.49 0.00
CA LYS A 254 8.91 -3.21 1.41
C LYS A 254 9.31 -1.76 1.60
N ILE A 255 8.45 -0.99 2.25
CA ILE A 255 8.60 0.46 2.44
C ILE A 255 8.66 0.80 3.92
N LEU A 256 9.67 1.56 4.33
CA LEU A 256 9.72 2.27 5.61
C LEU A 256 9.40 3.75 5.35
N LEU A 257 8.16 4.14 5.63
CA LEU A 257 7.66 5.48 5.40
C LEU A 257 7.97 6.38 6.62
N ARG A 258 8.82 7.37 6.43
CA ARG A 258 9.15 8.38 7.44
C ARG A 258 8.34 9.66 7.19
N GLY A 259 7.83 10.29 8.24
CA GLY A 259 7.12 11.57 8.13
C GLY A 259 6.88 12.22 9.48
N GLU A 260 6.79 13.55 9.49
CA GLU A 260 6.56 14.36 10.68
C GLU A 260 5.16 14.15 11.31
N ALA A 261 4.93 14.72 12.47
CA ALA A 261 3.62 14.69 13.11
C ALA A 261 2.58 15.42 12.25
N GLY A 262 1.41 14.80 12.06
CA GLY A 262 0.34 15.40 11.26
C GLY A 262 0.55 15.34 9.74
N SER A 263 1.67 14.77 9.25
CA SER A 263 1.98 14.67 7.82
C SER A 263 1.08 13.71 7.02
N GLY A 264 0.15 13.00 7.66
CA GLY A 264 -0.80 12.13 6.97
C GLY A 264 -0.39 10.66 6.85
N LYS A 265 0.66 10.18 7.54
CA LYS A 265 1.11 8.77 7.50
C LYS A 265 -0.01 7.74 7.72
N THR A 266 -0.76 7.89 8.79
CA THR A 266 -1.91 7.00 9.11
C THR A 266 -2.99 7.08 8.04
N THR A 267 -3.26 8.29 7.53
CA THR A 267 -4.22 8.54 6.46
C THR A 267 -3.79 7.87 5.16
N LEU A 268 -2.50 7.92 4.83
CA LEU A 268 -1.92 7.21 3.68
C LEU A 268 -2.10 5.70 3.79
N LEU A 269 -1.82 5.09 4.97
CA LEU A 269 -2.01 3.65 5.16
C LEU A 269 -3.49 3.26 5.06
N GLN A 270 -4.40 4.09 5.59
CA GLN A 270 -5.83 3.86 5.47
C GLN A 270 -6.29 3.95 4.01
N TRP A 271 -5.83 4.97 3.29
CA TRP A 271 -6.10 5.13 1.87
C TRP A 271 -5.58 3.93 1.08
N LEU A 272 -4.34 3.52 1.30
CA LEU A 272 -3.76 2.35 0.63
C LEU A 272 -4.56 1.07 0.92
N ALA A 273 -5.01 0.90 2.17
CA ALA A 273 -5.88 -0.23 2.52
C ALA A 273 -7.22 -0.19 1.76
N VAL A 274 -7.82 1.00 1.62
CA VAL A 274 -9.08 1.21 0.87
C VAL A 274 -8.87 0.95 -0.61
N GLN A 275 -7.77 1.45 -1.21
CA GLN A 275 -7.44 1.25 -2.62
C GLN A 275 -7.23 -0.23 -2.95
N CYS A 276 -6.47 -0.96 -2.12
CA CYS A 276 -6.30 -2.41 -2.25
C CYS A 276 -7.65 -3.14 -2.14
N ALA A 277 -8.45 -2.82 -1.12
CA ALA A 277 -9.76 -3.46 -0.90
C ALA A 277 -10.77 -3.16 -2.01
N SER A 278 -10.72 -1.96 -2.60
CA SER A 278 -11.58 -1.52 -3.71
C SER A 278 -11.05 -1.94 -5.09
N ARG A 279 -9.89 -2.61 -5.16
CA ARG A 279 -9.24 -3.02 -6.41
C ARG A 279 -8.93 -1.84 -7.35
N GLN A 280 -8.61 -0.67 -6.80
CA GLN A 280 -8.26 0.52 -7.58
C GLN A 280 -6.78 0.55 -8.01
N LEU A 281 -5.94 -0.36 -7.46
CA LEU A 281 -4.53 -0.49 -7.81
C LEU A 281 -4.28 -1.60 -8.85
N ARG A 282 -5.26 -1.92 -9.70
CA ARG A 282 -5.14 -3.00 -10.69
C ARG A 282 -4.04 -2.77 -11.72
N ASP A 283 -3.80 -1.50 -12.03
CA ASP A 283 -2.83 -1.08 -13.03
C ASP A 283 -1.45 -0.77 -12.42
N VAL A 284 -1.32 -0.96 -11.10
CA VAL A 284 -0.05 -0.81 -10.38
C VAL A 284 0.62 -2.17 -10.26
N GLY A 285 1.69 -2.38 -11.04
CA GLY A 285 2.36 -3.68 -11.20
C GLY A 285 2.62 -4.41 -9.88
N GLY A 286 2.04 -5.59 -9.75
CA GLY A 286 2.12 -6.42 -8.57
C GLY A 286 1.16 -6.06 -7.42
N TRP A 287 0.27 -5.04 -7.55
CA TRP A 287 -0.71 -4.66 -6.52
C TRP A 287 -2.16 -5.02 -6.89
N GLU A 288 -2.38 -5.72 -8.00
CA GLU A 288 -3.67 -5.99 -8.61
C GLU A 288 -4.64 -6.73 -7.68
N ASP A 289 -4.14 -7.73 -6.93
CA ASP A 289 -4.92 -8.67 -6.13
C ASP A 289 -4.45 -8.77 -4.67
N VAL A 290 -4.10 -7.62 -4.07
CA VAL A 290 -3.52 -7.57 -2.73
C VAL A 290 -4.57 -7.32 -1.66
N GLU A 291 -4.59 -8.15 -0.60
CA GLU A 291 -5.45 -7.99 0.58
C GLU A 291 -4.73 -7.17 1.66
N PRO A 292 -5.32 -6.07 2.16
CA PRO A 292 -4.66 -5.19 3.12
C PRO A 292 -4.90 -5.61 4.56
N PHE A 293 -3.83 -5.76 5.34
CA PHE A 293 -3.88 -6.01 6.78
C PHE A 293 -3.27 -4.84 7.55
N LEU A 294 -4.13 -4.05 8.22
CA LEU A 294 -3.70 -2.91 9.01
C LEU A 294 -3.38 -3.34 10.45
N VAL A 295 -2.17 -3.06 10.90
CA VAL A 295 -1.67 -3.32 12.26
C VAL A 295 -1.23 -2.02 12.89
N ARG A 296 -1.96 -1.52 13.88
CA ARG A 296 -1.58 -0.31 14.65
C ARG A 296 -0.74 -0.71 15.86
N LEU A 297 0.55 -0.39 15.84
CA LEU A 297 1.50 -0.80 16.87
C LEU A 297 1.16 -0.26 18.27
N ARG A 298 0.56 0.92 18.38
CA ARG A 298 0.11 1.49 19.66
C ARG A 298 -0.80 0.55 20.45
N ARG A 299 -1.62 -0.27 19.76
CA ARG A 299 -2.49 -1.25 20.38
C ARG A 299 -1.71 -2.35 21.11
N PHE A 300 -0.47 -2.56 20.71
CA PHE A 300 0.42 -3.60 21.22
C PHE A 300 1.56 -3.02 22.06
N SER A 301 1.49 -1.74 22.47
CA SER A 301 2.52 -1.09 23.30
C SER A 301 2.76 -1.81 24.62
N HIS A 302 1.76 -2.54 25.16
CA HIS A 302 1.81 -3.28 26.42
C HIS A 302 1.37 -4.75 26.29
N SER A 303 1.12 -5.25 25.08
CA SER A 303 0.69 -6.62 24.82
C SER A 303 1.59 -7.27 23.76
N PRO A 304 1.63 -8.60 23.66
CA PRO A 304 2.38 -9.28 22.61
C PRO A 304 1.95 -8.81 21.21
N LEU A 305 2.92 -8.67 20.29
CA LEU A 305 2.67 -8.33 18.90
C LEU A 305 1.81 -9.43 18.23
N PRO A 306 0.97 -9.08 17.26
CA PRO A 306 0.00 -10.01 16.71
C PRO A 306 0.65 -11.03 15.78
N ALA A 307 0.25 -12.29 15.93
CA ALA A 307 0.48 -13.29 14.91
C ALA A 307 -0.48 -13.07 13.70
N PRO A 308 -0.18 -13.63 12.52
CA PRO A 308 -0.98 -13.42 11.31
C PRO A 308 -2.49 -13.71 11.48
N GLU A 309 -2.86 -14.68 12.31
CA GLU A 309 -4.26 -15.01 12.62
C GLU A 309 -5.03 -13.84 13.24
N ARG A 310 -4.33 -12.92 13.87
CA ARG A 310 -4.90 -11.76 14.56
C ARG A 310 -4.84 -10.46 13.73
N PHE A 311 -4.43 -10.50 12.47
CA PHE A 311 -4.37 -9.30 11.62
C PHE A 311 -5.76 -8.72 11.31
N LEU A 312 -6.82 -9.50 11.48
CA LEU A 312 -8.19 -9.02 11.36
C LEU A 312 -8.68 -8.27 12.61
N ASP A 313 -7.96 -8.30 13.74
CA ASP A 313 -8.39 -7.68 15.00
C ASP A 313 -8.69 -6.18 14.84
N GLU A 314 -8.00 -5.49 13.94
CA GLU A 314 -8.20 -4.06 13.70
C GLU A 314 -9.43 -3.77 12.85
N VAL A 315 -9.63 -4.48 11.74
CA VAL A 315 -10.69 -4.16 10.77
C VAL A 315 -11.77 -5.24 10.69
N GLY A 316 -11.43 -6.49 10.63
CA GLY A 316 -12.35 -7.60 10.40
C GLY A 316 -12.78 -8.39 11.65
N ARG A 317 -12.67 -7.82 12.86
CA ARG A 317 -12.91 -8.55 14.12
C ARG A 317 -14.27 -9.25 14.19
N HIS A 318 -15.31 -8.63 13.64
CA HIS A 318 -16.68 -9.18 13.69
C HIS A 318 -16.88 -10.39 12.76
N ILE A 319 -16.01 -10.55 11.76
CA ILE A 319 -16.03 -11.69 10.82
C ILE A 319 -14.85 -12.63 11.03
N ALA A 320 -13.98 -12.36 12.03
CA ALA A 320 -12.79 -13.15 12.27
C ALA A 320 -13.10 -14.62 12.61
N ASP A 321 -14.22 -14.87 13.29
CA ASP A 321 -14.67 -16.22 13.62
C ASP A 321 -15.15 -17.02 12.39
N GLU A 322 -15.48 -16.33 11.29
CA GLU A 322 -15.88 -16.92 10.00
C GLU A 322 -14.68 -17.11 9.05
N MET A 323 -13.48 -16.71 9.48
CA MET A 323 -12.27 -16.77 8.66
C MET A 323 -11.89 -18.22 8.32
N PRO A 324 -11.69 -18.57 7.03
CA PRO A 324 -11.23 -19.88 6.66
C PRO A 324 -9.85 -20.19 7.31
N PRO A 325 -9.65 -21.38 7.86
CA PRO A 325 -8.38 -21.76 8.52
C PRO A 325 -7.16 -21.46 7.65
N GLY A 326 -6.20 -20.70 8.21
CA GLY A 326 -4.97 -20.33 7.53
C GLY A 326 -5.14 -19.36 6.34
N TRP A 327 -6.28 -18.66 6.24
CA TRP A 327 -6.55 -17.73 5.12
C TRP A 327 -5.50 -16.62 5.05
N VAL A 328 -5.21 -15.92 6.15
CA VAL A 328 -4.19 -14.87 6.21
C VAL A 328 -2.81 -15.40 5.81
N HIS A 329 -2.43 -16.59 6.32
CA HIS A 329 -1.16 -17.21 5.97
C HIS A 329 -1.05 -17.54 4.48
N ARG A 330 -2.14 -17.96 3.83
CA ARG A 330 -2.15 -18.19 2.38
C ARG A 330 -1.96 -16.88 1.63
N GLN A 331 -2.70 -15.81 1.97
CA GLN A 331 -2.55 -14.50 1.33
C GLN A 331 -1.10 -13.98 1.44
N LEU A 332 -0.50 -14.08 2.63
CA LEU A 332 0.89 -13.68 2.85
C LEU A 332 1.89 -14.54 2.05
N ARG A 333 1.70 -15.87 2.03
CA ARG A 333 2.62 -16.80 1.35
C ARG A 333 2.55 -16.68 -0.17
N ASP A 334 1.34 -16.43 -0.70
CA ASP A 334 1.09 -16.30 -2.14
C ASP A 334 1.48 -14.90 -2.68
N GLY A 335 1.92 -13.98 -1.81
CA GLY A 335 2.25 -12.61 -2.19
C GLY A 335 1.02 -11.72 -2.46
N ARG A 336 -0.18 -12.19 -2.12
CA ARG A 336 -1.44 -11.47 -2.27
C ARG A 336 -1.85 -10.75 -0.99
N ALA A 337 -0.88 -10.23 -0.25
CA ALA A 337 -1.12 -9.48 0.97
C ALA A 337 -0.16 -8.32 1.13
N VAL A 338 -0.68 -7.21 1.67
CA VAL A 338 0.13 -6.13 2.23
C VAL A 338 -0.12 -5.98 3.73
N VAL A 339 0.95 -5.96 4.51
CA VAL A 339 0.91 -5.68 5.94
C VAL A 339 1.25 -4.20 6.15
N LEU A 340 0.26 -3.43 6.56
CA LEU A 340 0.33 -2.00 6.81
C LEU A 340 0.56 -1.77 8.30
N VAL A 341 1.77 -1.45 8.70
CA VAL A 341 2.18 -1.32 10.10
C VAL A 341 2.27 0.16 10.47
N ASP A 342 1.32 0.63 11.28
CA ASP A 342 1.20 2.04 11.62
C ASP A 342 1.80 2.35 13.00
N GLY A 343 2.65 3.38 13.04
CA GLY A 343 3.07 4.03 14.26
C GLY A 343 4.21 3.34 15.02
N LEU A 344 5.34 3.06 14.38
CA LEU A 344 6.53 2.53 15.07
C LEU A 344 7.05 3.49 16.15
N ASP A 345 6.93 4.80 15.95
CA ASP A 345 7.25 5.84 16.92
C ASP A 345 6.30 5.86 18.13
N GLU A 346 5.15 5.21 18.05
CA GLU A 346 4.18 5.11 19.14
C GLU A 346 4.51 3.95 20.12
N VAL A 347 5.57 3.18 19.82
CA VAL A 347 6.05 2.10 20.69
C VAL A 347 7.23 2.57 21.53
N PRO A 348 7.25 2.29 22.86
CA PRO A 348 8.37 2.64 23.73
C PRO A 348 9.71 2.09 23.20
N ASP A 349 10.80 2.85 23.35
CA ASP A 349 12.13 2.50 22.84
C ASP A 349 12.61 1.10 23.24
N GLU A 350 12.32 0.71 24.49
CA GLU A 350 12.68 -0.61 25.01
C GLU A 350 12.03 -1.75 24.19
N ARG A 351 10.85 -1.52 23.62
CA ARG A 351 10.11 -2.50 22.83
C ARG A 351 10.31 -2.41 21.32
N ARG A 352 10.95 -1.36 20.82
CA ARG A 352 11.25 -1.22 19.37
C ARG A 352 12.12 -2.38 18.86
N ARG A 353 12.95 -2.94 19.73
CA ARG A 353 13.74 -4.15 19.42
C ARG A 353 12.85 -5.39 19.20
N GLU A 354 11.79 -5.56 20.00
CA GLU A 354 10.82 -6.63 19.81
C GLU A 354 10.04 -6.45 18.49
N VAL A 355 9.68 -5.20 18.13
CA VAL A 355 9.01 -4.90 16.85
C VAL A 355 9.95 -5.21 15.68
N HIS A 356 11.23 -4.90 15.78
CA HIS A 356 12.23 -5.23 14.76
C HIS A 356 12.34 -6.74 14.56
N GLU A 357 12.43 -7.51 15.65
CA GLU A 357 12.49 -8.97 15.60
C GLU A 357 11.22 -9.56 14.98
N TRP A 358 10.04 -9.06 15.37
CA TRP A 358 8.76 -9.47 14.82
C TRP A 358 8.65 -9.18 13.31
N LEU A 359 9.07 -7.99 12.86
CA LEU A 359 9.09 -7.65 11.42
C LEU A 359 10.06 -8.56 10.66
N ARG A 360 11.25 -8.81 11.21
CA ARG A 360 12.25 -9.71 10.60
C ARG A 360 11.70 -11.14 10.45
N GLU A 361 11.01 -11.65 11.48
CA GLU A 361 10.38 -12.97 11.43
C GLU A 361 9.27 -13.04 10.39
N LEU A 362 8.41 -12.02 10.31
CA LEU A 362 7.33 -11.94 9.31
C LEU A 362 7.90 -11.89 7.89
N VAL A 363 8.88 -11.01 7.64
CA VAL A 363 9.52 -10.88 6.33
C VAL A 363 10.22 -12.19 5.93
N GLY A 364 10.89 -12.84 6.89
CA GLY A 364 11.54 -14.13 6.66
C GLY A 364 10.56 -15.27 6.36
N ALA A 365 9.40 -15.29 7.06
CA ALA A 365 8.36 -16.29 6.86
C ALA A 365 7.55 -16.07 5.56
N PHE A 366 7.38 -14.81 5.14
CA PHE A 366 6.52 -14.41 4.02
C PHE A 366 7.27 -13.44 3.06
N PRO A 367 8.31 -13.89 2.37
CA PRO A 367 9.16 -13.03 1.54
C PRO A 367 8.45 -12.40 0.33
N ARG A 368 7.33 -12.98 -0.11
CA ARG A 368 6.51 -12.46 -1.21
C ARG A 368 5.46 -11.43 -0.76
N ALA A 369 5.17 -11.35 0.53
CA ALA A 369 4.21 -10.37 1.04
C ALA A 369 4.81 -8.95 1.00
N ARG A 370 3.93 -7.96 0.87
CA ARG A 370 4.30 -6.54 0.88
C ARG A 370 4.21 -5.99 2.29
N PHE A 371 5.08 -5.04 2.61
CA PHE A 371 5.12 -4.40 3.92
C PHE A 371 5.28 -2.89 3.77
N VAL A 372 4.42 -2.13 4.44
CA VAL A 372 4.57 -0.67 4.57
C VAL A 372 4.54 -0.34 6.06
N VAL A 373 5.64 0.19 6.58
CA VAL A 373 5.82 0.53 8.00
C VAL A 373 5.93 2.04 8.12
N THR A 374 5.17 2.67 9.01
CA THR A 374 5.27 4.11 9.26
C THR A 374 6.03 4.42 10.52
N THR A 375 6.81 5.50 10.48
CA THR A 375 7.56 6.00 11.62
C THR A 375 7.80 7.51 11.53
N ARG A 376 8.16 8.15 12.64
CA ARG A 376 8.76 9.49 12.61
C ARG A 376 10.25 9.39 12.27
N PRO A 377 10.84 10.41 11.65
CA PRO A 377 12.28 10.42 11.33
C PRO A 377 13.18 10.13 12.53
N ALA A 378 12.81 10.69 13.66
CA ALA A 378 13.56 10.61 14.92
C ALA A 378 13.43 9.28 15.68
N ALA A 379 12.41 8.48 15.40
CA ALA A 379 12.11 7.29 16.21
C ALA A 379 13.10 6.14 16.00
N VAL A 380 13.70 6.04 14.81
CA VAL A 380 14.68 5.00 14.45
C VAL A 380 15.79 5.56 13.58
N THR A 381 17.00 5.04 13.72
CA THR A 381 18.17 5.46 12.91
C THR A 381 17.94 5.18 11.42
N ALA A 382 18.65 5.91 10.56
CA ALA A 382 18.69 5.63 9.14
C ALA A 382 19.16 4.18 8.90
N GLY A 383 18.53 3.47 7.95
CA GLY A 383 18.87 2.09 7.64
C GLY A 383 18.36 1.04 8.65
N TRP A 384 17.43 1.40 9.56
CA TRP A 384 16.96 0.51 10.63
C TRP A 384 16.40 -0.83 10.13
N LEU A 385 15.72 -0.87 8.96
CA LEU A 385 15.21 -2.08 8.29
C LEU A 385 15.91 -2.40 6.95
N SER A 386 17.06 -1.78 6.66
CA SER A 386 17.73 -1.99 5.37
C SER A 386 18.20 -3.42 5.16
N ARG A 387 18.57 -4.14 6.24
CA ARG A 387 18.96 -5.56 6.18
C ARG A 387 17.83 -6.49 5.81
N GLU A 388 16.60 -6.10 6.10
CA GLU A 388 15.36 -6.80 5.78
C GLU A 388 14.83 -6.42 4.38
N GLY A 389 15.57 -5.55 3.66
CA GLY A 389 15.27 -5.14 2.29
C GLY A 389 14.18 -4.05 2.19
N PHE A 390 14.00 -3.22 3.24
CA PHE A 390 13.11 -2.07 3.17
C PHE A 390 13.78 -0.88 2.50
N THR A 391 13.05 -0.27 1.58
CA THR A 391 13.39 1.04 1.01
C THR A 391 12.86 2.13 1.94
N GLU A 392 13.71 3.04 2.37
CA GLU A 392 13.29 4.20 3.16
C GLU A 392 12.72 5.27 2.24
N VAL A 393 11.51 5.71 2.56
CA VAL A 393 10.78 6.73 1.82
C VAL A 393 10.34 7.81 2.80
N ARG A 394 10.59 9.07 2.48
CA ARG A 394 10.24 10.22 3.33
C ARG A 394 9.04 10.95 2.73
N LEU A 395 8.00 11.11 3.53
CA LEU A 395 6.82 11.89 3.17
C LEU A 395 7.15 13.39 3.19
N GLN A 396 6.88 14.06 2.10
CA GLN A 396 7.13 15.49 1.94
C GLN A 396 5.96 16.34 2.48
N PRO A 397 6.18 17.60 2.88
CA PRO A 397 5.12 18.56 3.11
C PRO A 397 4.27 18.75 1.85
N MET A 398 2.99 19.12 2.02
CA MET A 398 2.12 19.45 0.90
C MET A 398 2.67 20.63 0.11
N THR A 399 2.75 20.50 -1.20
CA THR A 399 3.07 21.61 -2.10
C THR A 399 1.89 22.61 -2.15
N PRO A 400 2.08 23.84 -2.60
CA PRO A 400 0.97 24.78 -2.82
C PRO A 400 -0.13 24.23 -3.71
N ARG A 401 0.22 23.38 -4.68
CA ARG A 401 -0.69 22.60 -5.51
C ARG A 401 -1.51 21.62 -4.66
N ASP A 402 -0.81 20.83 -3.83
CA ASP A 402 -1.46 19.87 -2.94
C ASP A 402 -2.43 20.57 -1.99
N VAL A 403 -2.03 21.74 -1.44
CA VAL A 403 -2.87 22.58 -0.61
C VAL A 403 -4.12 23.04 -1.36
N ARG A 404 -3.97 23.52 -2.59
CA ARG A 404 -5.10 23.93 -3.45
C ARG A 404 -6.04 22.78 -3.72
N THR A 405 -5.51 21.62 -4.09
CA THR A 405 -6.29 20.39 -4.32
C THR A 405 -6.98 19.92 -3.04
N PHE A 406 -6.28 19.96 -1.91
CA PHE A 406 -6.83 19.60 -0.60
C PHE A 406 -8.01 20.50 -0.22
N VAL A 407 -7.82 21.83 -0.32
CA VAL A 407 -8.86 22.82 -0.02
C VAL A 407 -10.07 22.63 -0.93
N THR A 408 -9.85 22.39 -2.23
CA THR A 408 -10.91 22.12 -3.20
C THR A 408 -11.69 20.86 -2.85
N ARG A 409 -11.02 19.74 -2.59
CA ARG A 409 -11.66 18.48 -2.21
C ARG A 409 -12.40 18.60 -0.88
N TRP A 410 -11.82 19.32 0.08
CA TRP A 410 -12.44 19.54 1.38
C TRP A 410 -13.77 20.31 1.25
N HIS A 411 -13.82 21.39 0.42
CA HIS A 411 -15.05 22.15 0.20
C HIS A 411 -16.09 21.36 -0.60
N HIS A 412 -15.66 20.56 -1.59
CA HIS A 412 -16.57 19.65 -2.30
C HIS A 412 -17.13 18.54 -1.39
N ALA A 413 -16.41 18.20 -0.33
CA ALA A 413 -16.84 17.22 0.66
C ALA A 413 -17.96 17.74 1.58
N LEU A 414 -18.21 19.03 1.63
CA LEU A 414 -19.28 19.62 2.45
C LEU A 414 -20.65 19.38 1.80
N PRO A 415 -21.68 19.04 2.59
CA PRO A 415 -23.03 18.88 2.07
C PRO A 415 -23.65 20.25 1.77
N GLY A 416 -24.23 20.44 0.62
CA GLY A 416 -24.93 21.67 0.22
C GLY A 416 -24.61 22.13 -1.18
N GLU A 417 -24.86 23.41 -1.48
CA GLU A 417 -24.44 24.04 -2.72
C GLU A 417 -22.90 24.21 -2.74
N PRO A 418 -22.27 24.17 -3.94
CA PRO A 418 -20.83 24.38 -4.07
C PRO A 418 -20.40 25.71 -3.44
N LEU A 419 -19.40 25.65 -2.55
CA LEU A 419 -18.85 26.81 -1.85
C LEU A 419 -17.61 27.35 -2.58
N ASP A 420 -17.74 27.60 -3.89
CA ASP A 420 -16.62 28.00 -4.73
C ASP A 420 -16.01 29.36 -4.32
N GLU A 421 -16.84 30.31 -3.92
CA GLU A 421 -16.37 31.62 -3.44
C GLU A 421 -15.57 31.50 -2.12
N GLU A 422 -16.02 30.69 -1.17
CA GLU A 422 -15.30 30.43 0.08
C GLU A 422 -13.97 29.69 -0.17
N ARG A 423 -13.98 28.68 -1.02
CA ARG A 423 -12.80 27.96 -1.45
C ARG A 423 -11.73 28.87 -2.04
N ASP A 424 -12.13 29.71 -3.03
CA ASP A 424 -11.22 30.57 -3.74
C ASP A 424 -10.66 31.71 -2.84
N ALA A 425 -11.50 32.21 -1.93
CA ALA A 425 -11.07 33.18 -0.91
C ALA A 425 -10.02 32.58 0.04
N LEU A 426 -10.20 31.32 0.48
CA LEU A 426 -9.23 30.63 1.34
C LEU A 426 -7.92 30.35 0.58
N ILE A 427 -7.97 29.86 -0.64
CA ILE A 427 -6.80 29.60 -1.48
C ILE A 427 -6.01 30.90 -1.67
N THR A 428 -6.69 32.01 -1.99
CA THR A 428 -6.07 33.33 -2.15
C THR A 428 -5.43 33.81 -0.84
N ALA A 429 -6.10 33.64 0.29
CA ALA A 429 -5.58 34.05 1.60
C ALA A 429 -4.34 33.23 2.01
N ILE A 430 -4.33 31.91 1.76
CA ILE A 430 -3.15 31.05 2.00
C ILE A 430 -2.00 31.48 1.07
N GLY A 431 -2.25 31.72 -0.19
CA GLY A 431 -1.23 32.16 -1.16
C GLY A 431 -0.60 33.52 -0.79
N ALA A 432 -1.39 34.45 -0.26
CA ALA A 432 -0.93 35.80 0.07
C ALA A 432 -0.09 35.88 1.37
N ARG A 433 -0.17 34.91 2.28
CA ARG A 433 0.46 34.99 3.63
C ARG A 433 1.43 33.82 3.84
N SER A 434 2.74 34.14 4.01
CA SER A 434 3.79 33.11 4.24
C SER A 434 3.50 32.22 5.46
N ALA A 435 3.01 32.79 6.54
CA ALA A 435 2.63 32.07 7.75
C ALA A 435 1.52 31.04 7.47
N LEU A 436 0.48 31.38 6.69
CA LEU A 436 -0.61 30.46 6.32
C LEU A 436 -0.15 29.40 5.34
N ARG A 437 0.74 29.71 4.39
CA ARG A 437 1.34 28.72 3.48
C ARG A 437 2.03 27.62 4.26
N ARG A 438 2.95 27.97 5.18
CA ARG A 438 3.66 27.00 6.02
C ARG A 438 2.73 26.17 6.90
N ILE A 439 1.69 26.76 7.44
CA ILE A 439 0.68 26.06 8.22
C ILE A 439 -0.06 25.06 7.32
N ALA A 440 -0.43 25.47 6.10
CA ALA A 440 -1.19 24.66 5.16
C ALA A 440 -0.39 23.48 4.57
N GLU A 441 0.95 23.52 4.61
CA GLU A 441 1.80 22.39 4.19
C GLU A 441 1.57 21.11 5.00
N ASN A 442 1.03 21.24 6.20
CA ASN A 442 0.65 20.08 7.01
C ASN A 442 -0.84 19.76 6.79
N PRO A 443 -1.20 18.54 6.34
CA PRO A 443 -2.59 18.16 6.03
C PRO A 443 -3.58 18.40 7.17
N LEU A 444 -3.17 18.13 8.42
CA LEU A 444 -4.03 18.35 9.58
C LEU A 444 -4.32 19.84 9.78
N LEU A 445 -3.28 20.67 9.71
CA LEU A 445 -3.40 22.10 9.94
C LEU A 445 -4.17 22.77 8.78
N CYS A 446 -4.00 22.29 7.57
CA CYS A 446 -4.78 22.70 6.41
C CYS A 446 -6.27 22.38 6.60
N ALA A 447 -6.62 21.18 7.09
CA ALA A 447 -8.00 20.82 7.42
C ALA A 447 -8.59 21.74 8.49
N LEU A 448 -7.82 22.11 9.50
CA LEU A 448 -8.24 23.07 10.52
C LEU A 448 -8.45 24.47 9.94
N LEU A 449 -7.59 24.94 9.05
CA LEU A 449 -7.77 26.22 8.33
C LEU A 449 -9.08 26.21 7.51
N CYS A 450 -9.36 25.15 6.76
CA CYS A 450 -10.62 24.97 6.03
C CYS A 450 -11.81 25.07 6.98
N ALA A 451 -11.78 24.32 8.09
CA ALA A 451 -12.85 24.31 9.08
C ALA A 451 -13.09 25.68 9.72
N LEU A 452 -12.03 26.40 10.08
CA LEU A 452 -12.11 27.74 10.66
C LEU A 452 -12.65 28.77 9.67
N HIS A 453 -12.22 28.71 8.42
CA HIS A 453 -12.68 29.59 7.37
C HIS A 453 -14.18 29.39 7.08
N HIS A 454 -14.61 28.14 6.98
CA HIS A 454 -16.01 27.78 6.76
C HIS A 454 -16.96 28.21 7.88
N GLN A 455 -16.49 28.26 9.14
CA GLN A 455 -17.31 28.67 10.29
C GLN A 455 -17.61 30.17 10.34
N GLY A 456 -17.16 30.94 9.39
CA GLY A 456 -17.70 32.28 9.11
C GLY A 456 -17.18 33.40 9.99
N SER A 457 -16.02 33.28 10.63
CA SER A 457 -15.39 34.44 11.26
C SER A 457 -14.59 35.32 10.27
N GLY A 458 -14.33 34.84 9.06
CA GLY A 458 -13.54 35.52 8.02
C GLY A 458 -12.13 35.90 8.46
N ARG A 459 -11.79 35.69 9.74
CA ARG A 459 -10.49 36.02 10.32
C ARG A 459 -9.67 34.73 10.45
N LEU A 460 -8.72 34.59 9.57
CA LEU A 460 -7.75 33.49 9.63
C LEU A 460 -6.66 33.78 10.64
N PRO A 461 -6.12 32.75 11.33
CA PRO A 461 -4.99 32.89 12.25
C PRO A 461 -3.77 33.48 11.55
N GLU A 462 -2.98 34.27 12.29
CA GLU A 462 -1.77 34.90 11.78
C GLU A 462 -0.55 33.98 11.86
N ASN A 463 -0.57 33.03 12.81
CA ASN A 463 0.51 32.08 13.04
C ASN A 463 -0.04 30.75 13.60
N ARG A 464 0.84 29.75 13.71
CA ARG A 464 0.45 28.42 14.21
C ARG A 464 0.04 28.40 15.68
N MET A 465 0.55 29.31 16.53
CA MET A 465 0.17 29.40 17.94
C MET A 465 -1.30 29.83 18.06
N GLU A 466 -1.70 30.83 17.31
CA GLU A 466 -3.09 31.30 17.23
C GLU A 466 -4.01 30.23 16.63
N LEU A 467 -3.51 29.50 15.61
CA LEU A 467 -4.28 28.41 15.02
C LEU A 467 -4.62 27.33 16.06
N TYR A 468 -3.64 26.87 16.84
CA TYR A 468 -3.89 25.85 17.88
C TYR A 468 -4.84 26.36 18.96
N GLU A 469 -4.69 27.63 19.37
CA GLU A 469 -5.59 28.25 20.36
C GLU A 469 -7.03 28.28 19.85
N VAL A 470 -7.23 28.77 18.62
CA VAL A 470 -8.57 28.87 18.02
C VAL A 470 -9.16 27.48 17.76
N ALA A 471 -8.35 26.51 17.29
CA ALA A 471 -8.78 25.15 17.06
C ALA A 471 -9.21 24.44 18.37
N LEU A 472 -8.42 24.57 19.45
CA LEU A 472 -8.79 24.03 20.76
C LEU A 472 -10.06 24.66 21.31
N ARG A 473 -10.23 26.00 21.17
CA ARG A 473 -11.45 26.71 21.56
C ARG A 473 -12.65 26.14 20.79
N MET A 474 -12.52 25.97 19.47
CA MET A 474 -13.56 25.41 18.63
C MET A 474 -13.95 23.97 19.05
N LEU A 475 -12.96 23.12 19.29
CA LEU A 475 -13.21 21.73 19.68
C LEU A 475 -13.84 21.59 21.07
N LEU A 476 -13.43 22.44 22.04
CA LEU A 476 -13.84 22.31 23.43
C LEU A 476 -15.11 23.08 23.79
N ASP A 477 -15.46 24.17 23.09
CA ASP A 477 -16.53 25.09 23.49
C ASP A 477 -17.74 25.07 22.56
N SER A 478 -17.52 25.00 21.22
CA SER A 478 -18.63 25.18 20.26
C SER A 478 -19.60 24.00 20.21
N ARG A 479 -19.16 22.79 20.59
CA ARG A 479 -19.99 21.56 20.58
C ARG A 479 -21.14 21.58 21.60
N ASP A 480 -20.97 22.20 22.76
CA ASP A 480 -21.97 22.19 23.85
C ASP A 480 -23.09 23.24 23.61
N ILE A 481 -22.73 24.38 22.99
CA ILE A 481 -23.67 25.48 22.70
C ILE A 481 -24.66 25.09 21.57
N GLU A 482 -24.20 24.42 20.54
CA GLU A 482 -25.02 24.10 19.36
C GLU A 482 -26.05 23.00 19.60
N ARG A 483 -25.78 22.04 20.51
CA ARG A 483 -26.63 20.87 20.73
C ARG A 483 -27.80 21.10 21.68
N LYS A 484 -27.91 22.23 22.38
CA LYS A 484 -28.98 22.54 23.39
C LYS A 484 -29.27 21.38 24.36
N ILE A 485 -28.27 20.57 24.66
CA ILE A 485 -28.40 19.41 25.56
C ILE A 485 -28.08 19.88 26.97
N GLU A 486 -28.94 19.56 27.94
CA GLU A 486 -28.64 19.76 29.36
C GLU A 486 -27.36 18.97 29.72
N VAL A 487 -26.29 19.70 30.05
CA VAL A 487 -24.99 19.14 30.35
C VAL A 487 -24.90 18.88 31.86
N PRO A 488 -24.61 17.63 32.28
CA PRO A 488 -24.48 17.30 33.71
C PRO A 488 -23.30 18.02 34.40
N VAL A 489 -22.34 18.53 33.60
CA VAL A 489 -21.15 19.23 34.06
C VAL A 489 -20.97 20.53 33.27
N ARG A 490 -20.90 21.66 33.94
CA ARG A 490 -20.52 22.94 33.30
C ARG A 490 -19.08 23.26 33.68
N LEU A 491 -18.16 23.01 32.75
CA LEU A 491 -16.77 23.43 32.83
C LEU A 491 -16.54 24.58 31.85
N SER A 492 -15.93 25.66 32.34
CA SER A 492 -15.41 26.72 31.44
C SER A 492 -14.31 26.20 30.54
N LEU A 493 -14.06 26.85 29.41
CA LEU A 493 -12.94 26.54 28.53
C LEU A 493 -11.60 26.51 29.29
N THR A 494 -11.39 27.49 30.17
CA THR A 494 -10.17 27.56 31.00
C THR A 494 -10.01 26.33 31.89
N GLU A 495 -11.08 25.87 32.55
CA GLU A 495 -11.03 24.69 33.40
C GLU A 495 -10.74 23.40 32.57
N LYS A 496 -11.38 23.26 31.41
CA LYS A 496 -11.09 22.16 30.46
C LYS A 496 -9.62 22.17 30.05
N LEU A 497 -9.09 23.32 29.65
CA LEU A 497 -7.68 23.48 29.26
C LEU A 497 -6.70 23.19 30.38
N VAL A 498 -6.94 23.61 31.63
CA VAL A 498 -6.08 23.34 32.80
C VAL A 498 -5.98 21.81 33.03
N LEU A 499 -7.07 21.08 32.90
CA LEU A 499 -7.08 19.61 33.05
C LEU A 499 -6.33 18.92 31.95
N LEU A 500 -6.59 19.33 30.69
CA LEU A 500 -5.94 18.75 29.50
C LEU A 500 -4.43 19.06 29.47
N ARG A 501 -4.01 20.26 29.83
CA ARG A 501 -2.57 20.65 29.96
C ARG A 501 -1.86 19.74 30.94
N SER A 502 -2.44 19.52 32.12
CA SER A 502 -1.87 18.68 33.17
C SER A 502 -1.72 17.21 32.68
N LEU A 503 -2.70 16.68 31.93
CA LEU A 503 -2.63 15.35 31.38
C LEU A 503 -1.59 15.28 30.25
N ALA A 504 -1.57 16.25 29.31
CA ALA A 504 -0.65 16.31 28.17
C ALA A 504 0.81 16.37 28.64
N TYR A 505 1.10 17.25 29.59
CA TYR A 505 2.46 17.41 30.10
C TYR A 505 2.94 16.17 30.87
N TRP A 506 2.05 15.56 31.65
CA TRP A 506 2.37 14.31 32.33
C TRP A 506 2.70 13.20 31.32
N LEU A 507 1.94 13.08 30.21
CA LEU A 507 2.21 12.12 29.14
C LEU A 507 3.58 12.37 28.51
N VAL A 508 3.88 13.61 28.11
CA VAL A 508 5.16 13.95 27.49
C VAL A 508 6.35 13.68 28.43
N ARG A 509 6.24 14.06 29.70
CA ARG A 509 7.32 13.81 30.68
C ARG A 509 7.64 12.35 30.93
N ASN A 510 6.67 11.46 30.71
CA ASN A 510 6.84 10.01 30.90
C ASN A 510 7.03 9.26 29.58
N GLY A 511 7.19 9.97 28.46
CA GLY A 511 7.37 9.36 27.14
C GLY A 511 6.14 8.53 26.68
N HIS A 512 4.94 8.89 27.16
CA HIS A 512 3.71 8.18 26.83
C HIS A 512 2.93 8.86 25.71
N THR A 513 2.49 8.08 24.75
CA THR A 513 1.58 8.52 23.68
C THR A 513 0.11 8.27 24.06
N ASP A 514 -0.14 7.27 24.89
CA ASP A 514 -1.44 6.88 25.41
C ASP A 514 -1.32 6.40 26.86
N VAL A 515 -2.43 6.33 27.58
CA VAL A 515 -2.45 5.98 29.02
C VAL A 515 -3.68 5.15 29.33
N PRO A 516 -3.62 4.21 30.32
CA PRO A 516 -4.81 3.57 30.84
C PRO A 516 -5.84 4.59 31.32
N ALA A 517 -7.12 4.38 31.01
CA ALA A 517 -8.19 5.31 31.40
C ALA A 517 -8.22 5.61 32.91
N ALA A 518 -7.88 4.60 33.73
CA ALA A 518 -7.77 4.78 35.17
C ALA A 518 -6.67 5.76 35.59
N ASP A 519 -5.52 5.75 34.91
CA ASP A 519 -4.40 6.64 35.20
C ASP A 519 -4.69 8.06 34.69
N ALA A 520 -5.33 8.20 33.50
CA ALA A 520 -5.82 9.49 33.01
C ALA A 520 -6.83 10.10 33.98
N GLU A 521 -7.80 9.32 34.47
CA GLU A 521 -8.80 9.74 35.46
C GLU A 521 -8.14 10.12 36.79
N ALA A 522 -7.15 9.32 37.25
CA ALA A 522 -6.38 9.62 38.45
C ALA A 522 -5.62 10.96 38.34
N ARG A 523 -5.01 11.23 37.17
CA ARG A 523 -4.31 12.49 36.90
C ARG A 523 -5.27 13.67 36.91
N ILE A 524 -6.39 13.57 36.22
CA ILE A 524 -7.44 14.59 36.21
C ILE A 524 -7.98 14.82 37.62
N THR A 525 -8.22 13.73 38.40
CA THR A 525 -8.64 13.81 39.81
C THR A 525 -7.64 14.56 40.66
N ALA A 526 -6.34 14.31 40.50
CA ALA A 526 -5.30 14.97 41.23
C ALA A 526 -5.29 16.52 40.95
N LYS A 527 -5.46 16.89 39.65
CA LYS A 527 -5.53 18.30 39.25
C LYS A 527 -6.82 18.99 39.75
N LEU A 528 -7.97 18.29 39.69
CA LEU A 528 -9.26 18.80 40.17
C LEU A 528 -9.21 19.17 41.66
N ARG A 529 -8.50 18.44 42.50
CA ARG A 529 -8.34 18.75 43.93
C ARG A 529 -7.72 20.12 44.18
N SER A 530 -6.92 20.61 43.24
CA SER A 530 -6.33 21.95 43.28
C SER A 530 -7.25 23.06 42.77
N MET A 531 -8.36 22.71 42.13
CA MET A 531 -9.28 23.62 41.43
C MET A 531 -10.49 24.05 42.27
N GLY A 532 -10.64 23.65 43.50
CA GLY A 532 -11.50 24.09 44.61
C GLY A 532 -12.98 24.50 44.39
N GLN A 533 -13.44 24.70 43.15
CA GLN A 533 -14.75 25.27 42.82
C GLN A 533 -15.64 24.29 41.98
N ILE A 534 -15.18 23.10 41.70
CA ILE A 534 -15.90 22.15 40.85
C ILE A 534 -16.59 21.13 41.74
N ASP A 535 -17.90 21.24 41.91
CA ASP A 535 -18.73 20.35 42.75
C ASP A 535 -19.30 19.19 41.89
N VAL A 536 -18.39 18.43 41.26
CA VAL A 536 -18.75 17.31 40.40
C VAL A 536 -17.77 16.17 40.61
N THR A 537 -18.22 14.92 40.48
CA THR A 537 -17.33 13.77 40.66
C THR A 537 -16.23 13.74 39.59
N PRO A 538 -14.98 13.38 39.93
CA PRO A 538 -13.88 13.30 38.98
C PRO A 538 -14.18 12.42 37.78
N HIS A 539 -14.87 11.30 37.98
CA HIS A 539 -15.31 10.40 36.91
C HIS A 539 -16.22 11.10 35.90
N THR A 540 -17.17 11.92 36.36
CA THR A 540 -18.08 12.65 35.47
C THR A 540 -17.31 13.71 34.67
N VAL A 541 -16.33 14.37 35.26
CA VAL A 541 -15.44 15.34 34.56
C VAL A 541 -14.60 14.64 33.51
N PHE A 542 -13.98 13.52 33.87
CA PHE A 542 -13.19 12.73 32.94
C PHE A 542 -14.02 12.25 31.74
N ARG A 543 -15.20 11.66 31.97
CA ARG A 543 -16.12 11.25 30.91
C ARG A 543 -16.57 12.44 30.05
N HIS A 544 -16.83 13.60 30.65
CA HIS A 544 -17.17 14.80 29.89
C HIS A 544 -16.04 15.25 28.96
N LEU A 545 -14.79 15.24 29.39
CA LEU A 545 -13.63 15.58 28.54
C LEU A 545 -13.44 14.55 27.41
N LEU A 546 -13.64 13.26 27.70
CA LEU A 546 -13.49 12.19 26.76
C LEU A 546 -14.60 12.18 25.70
N ASP A 547 -15.86 12.18 26.17
CA ASP A 547 -17.02 11.98 25.28
C ASP A 547 -17.41 13.26 24.50
N ARG A 548 -17.06 14.44 25.04
CA ARG A 548 -17.52 15.73 24.51
C ARG A 548 -16.42 16.70 24.16
N GLY A 549 -15.23 16.55 24.75
CA GLY A 549 -14.12 17.50 24.54
C GLY A 549 -13.52 17.47 23.12
N GLY A 550 -13.71 16.39 22.38
CA GLY A 550 -13.19 16.26 21.01
C GLY A 550 -11.67 16.33 20.86
N VAL A 551 -10.93 16.42 21.96
CA VAL A 551 -9.47 16.49 22.05
C VAL A 551 -8.89 15.18 22.57
N LEU A 552 -9.65 14.49 23.44
CA LEU A 552 -9.33 13.13 23.90
C LEU A 552 -10.18 12.11 23.18
N ARG A 553 -9.65 10.91 23.04
CA ARG A 553 -10.38 9.74 22.51
C ARG A 553 -9.96 8.46 23.21
N GLU A 554 -10.77 7.41 23.07
CA GLU A 554 -10.50 6.05 23.53
C GLU A 554 -10.29 5.13 22.31
N PRO A 555 -9.09 5.11 21.71
CA PRO A 555 -8.83 4.36 20.47
C PRO A 555 -8.90 2.86 20.68
N VAL A 556 -8.62 2.41 21.88
CA VAL A 556 -8.75 1.01 22.34
C VAL A 556 -9.47 1.04 23.68
N PRO A 557 -10.43 0.13 23.94
CA PRO A 557 -11.14 0.10 25.22
C PRO A 557 -10.19 0.13 26.41
N GLY A 558 -10.40 1.12 27.30
CA GLY A 558 -9.60 1.31 28.51
C GLY A 558 -8.30 2.08 28.30
N ARG A 559 -8.02 2.62 27.11
CA ARG A 559 -6.84 3.46 26.87
C ARG A 559 -7.24 4.80 26.25
N ILE A 560 -6.61 5.86 26.71
CA ILE A 560 -6.89 7.27 26.34
C ILE A 560 -5.68 7.84 25.67
N ASP A 561 -5.89 8.52 24.53
CA ASP A 561 -4.90 9.37 23.88
C ASP A 561 -5.51 10.73 23.48
N PHE A 562 -4.66 11.63 23.03
CA PHE A 562 -5.09 12.84 22.34
C PHE A 562 -5.44 12.50 20.89
N VAL A 563 -6.53 13.08 20.36
CA VAL A 563 -6.96 12.88 18.97
C VAL A 563 -5.80 13.14 18.01
N HIS A 564 -4.96 14.11 18.35
CA HIS A 564 -3.73 14.39 17.63
C HIS A 564 -2.59 14.73 18.59
N ARG A 565 -1.41 14.17 18.34
CA ARG A 565 -0.22 14.40 19.15
C ARG A 565 0.20 15.88 19.16
N THR A 566 -0.04 16.61 18.10
CA THR A 566 0.26 18.04 18.03
C THR A 566 -0.52 18.86 19.08
N PHE A 567 -1.78 18.49 19.39
CA PHE A 567 -2.51 19.11 20.50
C PHE A 567 -1.93 18.73 21.87
N GLN A 568 -1.46 17.49 22.03
CA GLN A 568 -0.75 17.06 23.23
C GLN A 568 0.52 17.89 23.43
N GLU A 569 1.34 18.05 22.37
CA GLU A 569 2.60 18.80 22.39
C GLU A 569 2.36 20.29 22.71
N TYR A 570 1.34 20.90 22.08
CA TYR A 570 0.94 22.28 22.33
C TYR A 570 0.49 22.51 23.79
N LEU A 571 -0.38 21.65 24.31
CA LEU A 571 -0.87 21.74 25.69
C LEU A 571 0.22 21.42 26.71
N ALA A 572 1.14 20.49 26.40
CA ALA A 572 2.28 20.17 27.24
C ALA A 572 3.29 21.34 27.30
N ALA A 573 3.56 21.98 26.18
CA ALA A 573 4.41 23.18 26.10
C ALA A 573 3.87 24.29 26.97
N GLN A 574 2.56 24.53 26.88
CA GLN A 574 1.90 25.55 27.69
C GLN A 574 1.98 25.22 29.18
N ALA A 575 1.76 23.95 29.55
CA ALA A 575 1.89 23.53 30.94
C ALA A 575 3.32 23.63 31.47
N ALA A 576 4.32 23.28 30.69
CA ALA A 576 5.72 23.37 31.06
C ALA A 576 6.12 24.84 31.41
N ILE A 577 5.62 25.80 30.63
CA ILE A 577 5.84 27.24 30.88
C ILE A 577 5.08 27.72 32.11
N GLU A 578 3.82 27.30 32.30
CA GLU A 578 3.02 27.63 33.49
C GLU A 578 3.63 27.06 34.79
N GLU A 579 4.27 25.88 34.73
CA GLU A 579 4.95 25.22 35.85
C GLU A 579 6.41 25.76 36.06
N ASP A 580 6.89 26.68 35.19
CA ASP A 580 8.25 27.25 35.17
C ASP A 580 9.36 26.19 35.01
N ASP A 581 9.07 25.11 34.33
CA ASP A 581 9.95 23.95 34.10
C ASP A 581 10.98 24.18 32.96
N ILE A 582 11.55 25.41 32.87
CA ILE A 582 12.50 25.78 31.81
C ILE A 582 13.70 24.84 31.76
N GLY A 583 14.24 24.44 32.93
CA GLY A 583 15.36 23.51 33.00
C GLY A 583 15.04 22.12 32.38
N ILE A 584 13.79 21.65 32.52
CA ILE A 584 13.36 20.38 31.89
C ILE A 584 13.29 20.54 30.38
N LEU A 585 12.71 21.63 29.89
CA LEU A 585 12.65 21.93 28.44
C LEU A 585 14.07 22.03 27.85
N THR A 586 14.99 22.75 28.47
CA THR A 586 16.37 22.87 28.03
C THR A 586 17.09 21.51 27.99
N ALA A 587 17.00 20.72 29.07
CA ALA A 587 17.66 19.41 29.16
C ALA A 587 17.16 18.41 28.14
N ASN A 588 15.90 18.51 27.72
CA ASN A 588 15.28 17.62 26.75
C ASN A 588 15.27 18.18 25.31
N ALA A 589 15.75 19.41 25.06
CA ALA A 589 15.78 20.04 23.74
C ALA A 589 16.55 19.21 22.68
N ARG A 590 17.54 18.42 23.12
CA ARG A 590 18.33 17.50 22.30
C ARG A 590 17.56 16.26 21.85
N LEU A 591 16.42 15.95 22.51
CA LEU A 591 15.58 14.78 22.19
C LEU A 591 14.55 15.16 21.13
N ASP A 592 14.55 14.45 20.05
CA ASP A 592 13.64 14.70 18.93
C ASP A 592 12.15 14.66 19.33
N GLU A 593 11.81 13.88 20.36
CA GLU A 593 10.46 13.80 20.92
C GLU A 593 10.00 15.09 21.61
N TRP A 594 10.95 15.91 22.07
CA TRP A 594 10.71 17.15 22.76
C TRP A 594 10.85 18.39 21.86
N ARG A 595 11.40 18.23 20.66
CA ARG A 595 11.69 19.34 19.74
C ARG A 595 10.46 20.25 19.56
N GLU A 596 9.33 19.67 19.21
CA GLU A 596 8.10 20.41 18.98
C GLU A 596 7.57 21.06 20.27
N VAL A 597 7.65 20.35 21.41
CA VAL A 597 7.27 20.91 22.73
C VAL A 597 8.14 22.11 23.08
N VAL A 598 9.44 22.07 22.84
CA VAL A 598 10.38 23.18 23.10
C VAL A 598 10.08 24.39 22.22
N VAL A 599 9.86 24.16 20.91
CA VAL A 599 9.53 25.24 19.96
C VAL A 599 8.21 25.91 20.31
N LEU A 600 7.19 25.15 20.68
CA LEU A 600 5.90 25.69 21.12
C LEU A 600 6.01 26.37 22.51
N ALA A 601 6.85 25.84 23.41
CA ALA A 601 7.11 26.44 24.70
C ALA A 601 7.77 27.83 24.56
N ALA A 602 8.71 27.99 23.61
CA ALA A 602 9.30 29.30 23.32
C ALA A 602 8.23 30.33 22.89
N GLY A 603 7.19 29.88 22.15
CA GLY A 603 6.05 30.71 21.76
C GLY A 603 5.18 31.13 22.95
N HIS A 604 4.94 30.24 23.92
CA HIS A 604 4.13 30.52 25.13
C HIS A 604 4.89 31.29 26.21
N ALA A 605 6.23 31.21 26.22
CA ALA A 605 7.07 31.77 27.26
C ALA A 605 6.97 33.28 27.35
N HIS A 606 6.99 33.82 28.59
CA HIS A 606 7.22 35.23 28.81
C HIS A 606 8.65 35.62 28.39
N PRO A 607 8.94 36.88 28.07
CA PRO A 607 10.26 37.27 27.56
C PRO A 607 11.44 36.75 28.40
N ALA A 608 11.37 36.83 29.73
CA ALA A 608 12.44 36.36 30.64
C ALA A 608 12.60 34.80 30.58
N GLN A 609 11.48 34.05 30.55
CA GLN A 609 11.53 32.60 30.44
C GLN A 609 12.06 32.16 29.07
N ARG A 610 11.69 32.88 28.00
CA ARG A 610 12.18 32.63 26.63
C ARG A 610 13.69 32.85 26.54
N GLU A 611 14.19 33.93 27.11
CA GLU A 611 15.63 34.17 27.19
C GLU A 611 16.35 33.07 27.93
N LEU A 612 15.86 32.62 29.11
CA LEU A 612 16.46 31.51 29.85
C LEU A 612 16.44 30.19 29.06
N LEU A 613 15.35 29.91 28.36
CA LEU A 613 15.21 28.69 27.55
C LEU A 613 16.22 28.69 26.41
N LEU A 614 16.25 29.77 25.62
CA LEU A 614 17.13 29.85 24.45
C LEU A 614 18.60 29.96 24.84
N ASP A 615 18.96 30.75 25.86
CA ASP A 615 20.31 30.79 26.41
C ASP A 615 20.73 29.39 26.89
N GLY A 616 19.87 28.67 27.57
CA GLY A 616 20.13 27.31 28.04
C GLY A 616 20.39 26.34 26.89
N ILE A 617 19.65 26.44 25.78
CA ILE A 617 19.84 25.63 24.58
C ILE A 617 21.16 25.97 23.89
N LEU A 618 21.44 27.24 23.68
CA LEU A 618 22.62 27.73 22.99
C LEU A 618 23.93 27.45 23.76
N GLN A 619 23.89 27.44 25.11
CA GLN A 619 25.05 27.24 25.97
C GLN A 619 25.18 25.78 26.44
N TRP A 620 24.32 24.84 25.98
CA TRP A 620 24.40 23.44 26.38
C TRP A 620 25.74 22.81 25.95
N ASP A 621 26.47 22.22 26.90
CA ASP A 621 27.77 21.60 26.64
C ASP A 621 27.57 20.22 25.99
N THR A 622 27.97 20.07 24.74
CA THR A 622 27.75 18.88 23.94
C THR A 622 28.74 18.75 22.77
N ASP A 623 28.75 17.62 22.08
CA ASP A 623 29.53 17.39 20.86
C ASP A 623 28.99 18.19 19.65
N GLU A 624 29.74 18.20 18.56
CA GLU A 624 29.43 18.99 17.35
C GLU A 624 28.11 18.56 16.69
N GLN A 625 27.82 17.25 16.66
CA GLN A 625 26.59 16.72 16.04
C GLN A 625 25.34 17.07 16.85
N GLU A 626 25.41 16.99 18.17
CA GLU A 626 24.30 17.38 19.04
C GLU A 626 24.16 18.91 19.09
N ARG A 627 25.27 19.66 18.95
CA ARG A 627 25.29 21.12 18.82
C ARG A 627 24.47 21.58 17.63
N LEU A 628 24.71 21.01 16.44
CA LEU A 628 23.95 21.31 15.22
C LEU A 628 22.43 21.15 15.45
N LYS A 629 22.02 20.06 16.11
CA LYS A 629 20.60 19.81 16.42
C LYS A 629 20.01 20.90 17.32
N LEU A 630 20.76 21.31 18.34
CA LEU A 630 20.31 22.35 19.28
C LEU A 630 20.24 23.73 18.62
N ASP A 631 21.18 24.07 17.74
CA ASP A 631 21.15 25.32 16.98
C ASP A 631 19.95 25.36 16.02
N LEU A 632 19.60 24.22 15.39
CA LEU A 632 18.39 24.08 14.56
C LEU A 632 17.09 24.19 15.40
N VAL A 633 17.08 23.70 16.65
CA VAL A 633 15.95 23.89 17.56
C VAL A 633 15.81 25.36 17.95
N ALA A 634 16.93 26.04 18.30
CA ALA A 634 16.94 27.47 18.61
C ALA A 634 16.43 28.31 17.42
N LEU A 635 16.87 27.96 16.20
CA LEU A 635 16.43 28.60 14.96
C LEU A 635 14.92 28.42 14.75
N ALA A 636 14.39 27.22 14.92
CA ALA A 636 12.95 26.94 14.80
C ALA A 636 12.12 27.71 15.85
N CYS A 637 12.69 28.03 17.02
CA CYS A 637 12.02 28.86 18.03
C CYS A 637 11.80 30.29 17.57
N LEU A 638 12.55 30.84 16.59
CA LEU A 638 12.33 32.17 16.04
C LEU A 638 10.93 32.31 15.42
N GLU A 639 10.43 31.27 14.76
CA GLU A 639 9.10 31.28 14.14
C GLU A 639 7.98 31.52 15.15
N THR A 640 8.10 30.94 16.36
CA THR A 640 7.07 31.03 17.40
C THR A 640 7.30 32.21 18.37
N SER A 641 8.44 32.89 18.28
CA SER A 641 8.91 33.91 19.21
C SER A 641 8.90 35.32 18.60
N PRO A 642 7.75 36.01 18.52
CA PRO A 642 7.65 37.32 17.85
C PRO A 642 8.46 38.41 18.51
N VAL A 643 8.75 38.30 19.83
CA VAL A 643 9.56 39.25 20.59
C VAL A 643 10.73 38.51 21.23
N LEU A 644 11.94 38.84 20.78
CA LEU A 644 13.21 38.32 21.29
C LEU A 644 14.20 39.46 21.46
N SER A 645 15.12 39.33 22.45
CA SER A 645 16.19 40.32 22.60
C SER A 645 17.13 40.31 21.39
N GLU A 646 17.62 41.50 21.02
CA GLU A 646 18.51 41.64 19.86
C GLU A 646 19.78 40.76 20.00
N ARG A 647 20.30 40.64 21.21
CA ARG A 647 21.45 39.75 21.51
C ARG A 647 21.19 38.29 21.11
N LEU A 648 20.08 37.71 21.58
CA LEU A 648 19.77 36.32 21.28
C LEU A 648 19.43 36.09 19.80
N ARG A 649 18.71 37.05 19.22
CA ARG A 649 18.42 37.00 17.79
C ARG A 649 19.71 36.95 16.99
N ASN A 650 20.63 37.91 17.23
CA ASN A 650 21.91 37.95 16.51
C ASN A 650 22.75 36.70 16.77
N GLU A 651 22.78 36.16 18.00
CA GLU A 651 23.52 34.92 18.30
C GLU A 651 22.95 33.71 17.54
N ILE A 652 21.61 33.60 17.42
CA ILE A 652 20.99 32.51 16.65
C ILE A 652 21.26 32.72 15.15
N GLU A 653 21.15 33.93 14.65
CA GLU A 653 21.42 34.27 13.25
C GLU A 653 22.91 34.04 12.90
N ASP A 654 23.85 34.39 13.76
CA ASP A 654 25.28 34.15 13.58
C ASP A 654 25.58 32.64 13.50
N ARG A 655 24.93 31.83 14.35
CA ARG A 655 25.08 30.35 14.27
C ARG A 655 24.43 29.79 13.04
N ALA A 656 23.26 30.30 12.64
CA ALA A 656 22.60 29.91 11.40
C ALA A 656 23.48 30.23 10.16
N SER A 657 24.22 31.35 10.18
CA SER A 657 25.11 31.75 9.08
C SER A 657 26.24 30.75 8.85
N THR A 658 26.63 29.96 9.85
CA THR A 658 27.65 28.89 9.70
C THR A 658 27.11 27.69 8.93
N LEU A 659 25.79 27.57 8.76
CA LEU A 659 25.10 26.51 8.02
C LEU A 659 24.75 26.95 6.58
N ILE A 660 25.24 28.10 6.14
CA ILE A 660 24.96 28.65 4.82
C ILE A 660 26.26 28.77 4.01
N PRO A 661 26.29 28.25 2.77
CA PRO A 661 25.21 27.52 2.09
C PRO A 661 24.96 26.13 2.70
N PRO A 662 23.72 25.62 2.68
CA PRO A 662 23.41 24.28 3.17
C PRO A 662 24.11 23.21 2.34
N SER A 663 24.59 22.16 3.00
CA SER A 663 25.36 21.09 2.34
C SER A 663 24.43 19.99 1.76
N ASN A 664 23.18 19.94 2.23
CA ASN A 664 22.21 18.93 1.84
C ASN A 664 20.76 19.40 2.12
N HIS A 665 19.77 18.65 1.62
CA HIS A 665 18.34 18.98 1.78
C HIS A 665 17.84 18.96 3.24
N GLU A 666 18.49 18.22 4.12
CA GLU A 666 18.11 18.19 5.55
C GLU A 666 18.45 19.52 6.24
N GLU A 667 19.66 20.04 5.98
CA GLU A 667 20.09 21.37 6.44
C GLU A 667 19.28 22.48 5.78
N ALA A 668 19.01 22.36 4.47
CA ALA A 668 18.16 23.28 3.72
C ALA A 668 16.74 23.38 4.32
N THR A 669 16.12 22.24 4.61
CA THR A 669 14.80 22.15 5.25
C THR A 669 14.80 22.80 6.65
N ALA A 670 15.85 22.55 7.42
CA ALA A 670 15.98 23.11 8.76
C ALA A 670 16.17 24.65 8.73
N LEU A 671 16.96 25.15 7.78
CA LEU A 671 17.13 26.58 7.54
C LEU A 671 15.82 27.25 7.08
N ALA A 672 15.10 26.61 6.15
CA ALA A 672 13.82 27.12 5.66
C ALA A 672 12.76 27.27 6.77
N ALA A 673 12.81 26.42 7.80
CA ALA A 673 11.91 26.53 8.97
C ALA A 673 12.04 27.86 9.72
N ALA A 674 13.17 28.54 9.59
CA ALA A 674 13.36 29.85 10.19
C ALA A 674 12.71 31.03 9.41
N GLY A 675 12.30 30.81 8.17
CA GLY A 675 11.45 31.74 7.41
C GLY A 675 12.21 32.77 6.58
N GLU A 676 11.51 33.87 6.24
CA GLU A 676 11.94 34.84 5.21
C GLU A 676 13.28 35.53 5.52
N PHE A 677 13.67 35.69 6.80
CA PHE A 677 14.94 36.34 7.12
C PHE A 677 16.17 35.57 6.60
N VAL A 678 16.06 34.26 6.42
CA VAL A 678 17.15 33.42 5.87
C VAL A 678 17.39 33.72 4.39
N LEU A 679 16.40 34.26 3.67
CA LEU A 679 16.56 34.62 2.25
C LEU A 679 17.68 35.63 2.04
N ASP A 680 17.82 36.62 2.94
CA ASP A 680 18.88 37.63 2.87
C ASP A 680 20.28 36.99 3.05
N LEU A 681 20.37 36.00 3.93
CA LEU A 681 21.62 35.24 4.15
C LEU A 681 21.93 34.32 2.98
N LEU A 682 20.92 33.63 2.45
CA LEU A 682 21.07 32.77 1.25
C LEU A 682 21.43 33.60 0.01
N ALA A 683 20.87 34.80 -0.13
CA ALA A 683 21.20 35.71 -1.22
C ALA A 683 22.67 36.20 -1.19
N ALA A 684 23.27 36.28 0.02
CA ALA A 684 24.66 36.63 0.21
C ALA A 684 25.63 35.47 0.09
N SER A 685 25.13 34.22 -0.03
CA SER A 685 25.96 33.03 -0.13
C SER A 685 26.39 32.74 -1.58
N GLU A 686 27.55 32.14 -1.73
CA GLU A 686 28.07 31.66 -3.02
C GLU A 686 28.31 30.15 -2.88
N PRO A 687 27.33 29.30 -3.28
CA PRO A 687 27.53 27.86 -3.25
C PRO A 687 28.58 27.42 -4.26
N ASP A 688 29.52 26.54 -3.81
CA ASP A 688 30.72 26.18 -4.57
C ASP A 688 30.51 24.93 -5.48
N THR A 689 29.50 24.10 -5.21
CA THR A 689 29.22 22.86 -5.95
C THR A 689 27.78 22.78 -6.41
N PRO A 690 27.45 21.98 -7.43
CA PRO A 690 26.07 21.75 -7.85
C PRO A 690 25.17 21.27 -6.70
N GLU A 691 25.66 20.40 -5.82
CA GLU A 691 24.92 19.84 -4.69
C GLU A 691 24.57 20.91 -3.65
N THR A 692 25.51 21.81 -3.31
CA THR A 692 25.25 22.93 -2.41
C THR A 692 24.38 23.98 -3.04
N THR A 693 24.47 24.16 -4.36
CA THR A 693 23.55 25.03 -5.14
C THR A 693 22.14 24.47 -5.11
N ALA A 694 21.96 23.17 -5.36
CA ALA A 694 20.66 22.52 -5.29
C ALA A 694 20.07 22.61 -3.87
N ALA A 695 20.85 22.34 -2.82
CA ALA A 695 20.39 22.49 -1.45
C ALA A 695 19.99 23.95 -1.11
N THR A 696 20.70 24.94 -1.67
CA THR A 696 20.36 26.35 -1.53
C THR A 696 19.02 26.68 -2.23
N ILE A 697 18.83 26.20 -3.47
CA ILE A 697 17.59 26.34 -4.22
C ILE A 697 16.43 25.68 -3.44
N HIS A 698 16.67 24.48 -2.89
CA HIS A 698 15.71 23.78 -2.06
C HIS A 698 15.26 24.62 -0.85
N ALA A 699 16.22 25.20 -0.12
CA ALA A 699 15.91 26.10 1.02
C ALA A 699 15.07 27.30 0.58
N ILE A 700 15.46 27.97 -0.51
CA ILE A 700 14.76 29.14 -1.07
C ILE A 700 13.33 28.74 -1.48
N ALA A 701 13.17 27.61 -2.16
CA ALA A 701 11.86 27.11 -2.61
C ALA A 701 10.94 26.76 -1.44
N LEU A 702 11.48 26.18 -0.36
CA LEU A 702 10.73 25.89 0.87
C LEU A 702 10.27 27.16 1.61
N ILE A 703 11.07 28.22 1.61
CA ILE A 703 10.66 29.51 2.19
C ILE A 703 9.51 30.11 1.37
N GLY A 704 9.60 30.05 0.04
CA GLY A 704 8.56 30.52 -0.86
C GLY A 704 8.31 32.04 -0.82
N GLY A 705 7.30 32.49 -1.56
CA GLY A 705 6.93 33.91 -1.63
C GLY A 705 7.69 34.70 -2.69
N ALA A 706 7.41 36.01 -2.75
CA ALA A 706 7.95 36.88 -3.79
C ALA A 706 9.48 37.04 -3.71
N GLY A 707 10.03 37.12 -2.48
CA GLY A 707 11.49 37.21 -2.27
C GLY A 707 12.23 35.95 -2.75
N ALA A 708 11.67 34.76 -2.46
CA ALA A 708 12.20 33.48 -2.93
C ALA A 708 12.14 33.36 -4.45
N MET A 709 11.01 33.73 -5.07
CA MET A 709 10.86 33.80 -6.53
C MET A 709 11.94 34.67 -7.18
N GLU A 710 12.20 35.87 -6.62
CA GLU A 710 13.22 36.77 -7.14
C GLU A 710 14.63 36.16 -7.06
N LEU A 711 14.97 35.48 -5.93
CA LEU A 711 16.26 34.81 -5.81
C LEU A 711 16.41 33.65 -6.79
N LEU A 712 15.36 32.87 -7.01
CA LEU A 712 15.39 31.71 -7.95
C LEU A 712 15.62 32.17 -9.39
N THR A 713 15.25 33.40 -9.77
CA THR A 713 15.55 33.92 -11.11
C THR A 713 17.05 34.02 -11.42
N HIS A 714 17.92 34.07 -10.40
CA HIS A 714 19.37 34.08 -10.59
C HIS A 714 19.90 32.78 -11.19
N TYR A 715 19.18 31.66 -11.01
CA TYR A 715 19.56 30.33 -11.47
C TYR A 715 18.97 29.98 -12.87
N ARG A 716 18.22 30.87 -13.52
CA ARG A 716 17.56 30.65 -14.82
C ARG A 716 18.47 30.23 -15.98
N TRP A 717 19.79 30.35 -15.80
CA TRP A 717 20.78 29.98 -16.80
C TRP A 717 21.61 28.75 -16.38
N ALA A 718 21.15 28.00 -15.39
CA ALA A 718 21.83 26.79 -14.93
C ALA A 718 21.98 25.77 -16.05
N GLN A 719 23.12 25.07 -16.06
CA GLN A 719 23.44 24.05 -17.07
C GLN A 719 23.69 22.68 -16.42
N ASP A 720 23.88 22.64 -15.12
CA ASP A 720 24.10 21.40 -14.38
C ASP A 720 22.76 20.70 -14.12
N GLU A 721 22.72 19.42 -14.42
CA GLU A 721 21.52 18.59 -14.33
C GLU A 721 20.94 18.54 -12.89
N THR A 722 21.79 18.49 -11.86
CA THR A 722 21.36 18.47 -10.46
C THR A 722 20.63 19.76 -10.10
N VAL A 723 21.16 20.90 -10.57
CA VAL A 723 20.57 22.24 -10.34
C VAL A 723 19.26 22.39 -11.13
N VAL A 724 19.22 21.93 -12.38
CA VAL A 724 18.01 21.98 -13.22
C VAL A 724 16.90 21.14 -12.60
N ASN A 725 17.20 19.93 -12.16
CA ASN A 725 16.22 19.05 -11.51
C ASN A 725 15.66 19.66 -10.22
N GLU A 726 16.51 20.31 -9.41
CA GLU A 726 16.03 20.99 -8.20
C GLU A 726 15.13 22.20 -8.51
N LEU A 727 15.40 22.92 -9.61
CA LEU A 727 14.51 23.99 -10.06
C LEU A 727 13.17 23.44 -10.58
N LEU A 728 13.17 22.29 -11.24
CA LEU A 728 11.93 21.59 -11.63
C LEU A 728 11.12 21.15 -10.41
N ASP A 729 11.78 20.62 -9.38
CA ASP A 729 11.12 20.28 -8.11
C ASP A 729 10.58 21.53 -7.39
N ALA A 730 11.31 22.64 -7.47
CA ALA A 730 10.87 23.93 -6.91
C ALA A 730 9.63 24.47 -7.62
N TRP A 731 9.43 24.18 -8.91
CA TRP A 731 8.29 24.64 -9.69
C TRP A 731 6.94 24.33 -9.04
N GLN A 732 6.80 23.16 -8.45
CA GLN A 732 5.57 22.74 -7.75
C GLN A 732 5.18 23.64 -6.57
N ARG A 733 6.08 24.54 -6.10
CA ARG A 733 5.88 25.42 -4.94
C ARG A 733 5.44 26.83 -5.29
N PHE A 734 5.42 27.18 -6.57
CA PHE A 734 5.10 28.52 -7.08
C PHE A 734 3.91 28.48 -8.05
N ASP A 735 3.49 29.66 -8.53
CA ASP A 735 2.52 29.70 -9.62
C ASP A 735 3.18 29.11 -10.88
N PRO A 736 2.56 28.10 -11.51
CA PRO A 736 3.20 27.35 -12.58
C PRO A 736 3.61 28.23 -13.76
N VAL A 737 2.75 29.17 -14.16
CA VAL A 737 2.98 30.03 -15.32
C VAL A 737 4.06 31.09 -15.00
N GLU A 738 3.95 31.77 -13.86
CA GLU A 738 4.94 32.77 -13.46
C GLU A 738 6.33 32.17 -13.29
N PHE A 739 6.42 30.96 -12.67
CA PHE A 739 7.70 30.29 -12.46
C PHE A 739 8.32 29.80 -13.77
N ALA A 740 7.51 29.21 -14.67
CA ALA A 740 7.97 28.77 -15.98
C ALA A 740 8.52 29.97 -16.79
N GLU A 741 7.81 31.11 -16.81
CA GLU A 741 8.24 32.31 -17.53
C GLU A 741 9.53 32.90 -16.96
N ARG A 742 9.65 32.99 -15.62
CA ARG A 742 10.73 33.75 -14.97
C ARG A 742 11.98 32.92 -14.68
N VAL A 743 11.82 31.60 -14.43
CA VAL A 743 12.91 30.73 -13.96
C VAL A 743 13.25 29.64 -14.97
N LEU A 744 12.24 28.92 -15.50
CA LEU A 744 12.51 27.71 -16.32
C LEU A 744 12.68 27.99 -17.81
N ALA A 745 12.25 29.16 -18.31
CA ALA A 745 12.12 29.43 -19.77
C ALA A 745 13.39 29.18 -20.59
N ASP A 746 14.56 29.36 -20.01
CA ASP A 746 15.86 29.31 -20.72
C ASP A 746 16.71 28.09 -20.25
N LEU A 747 16.16 27.20 -19.39
CA LEU A 747 16.87 26.01 -18.89
C LEU A 747 16.86 24.90 -19.97
N PRO A 748 17.93 24.11 -20.08
CA PRO A 748 17.96 22.90 -20.88
C PRO A 748 17.17 21.81 -20.11
N ILE A 749 15.97 21.51 -20.58
CA ILE A 749 15.10 20.50 -19.95
C ILE A 749 14.99 19.32 -20.89
N ASP A 750 15.78 18.28 -20.65
CA ASP A 750 15.80 17.10 -21.49
C ASP A 750 14.52 16.27 -21.30
N TYR A 751 14.01 16.18 -20.06
CA TYR A 751 12.82 15.40 -19.71
C TYR A 751 11.97 16.14 -18.69
N LEU A 752 10.64 16.11 -18.89
CA LEU A 752 9.65 16.66 -17.97
C LEU A 752 8.42 15.77 -17.89
N GLY A 753 8.07 15.35 -16.66
CA GLY A 753 6.79 14.71 -16.35
C GLY A 753 5.79 15.76 -15.86
N VAL A 754 4.57 15.75 -16.40
CA VAL A 754 3.50 16.70 -16.05
C VAL A 754 2.28 15.93 -15.55
N ASP A 755 1.87 16.24 -14.34
CA ASP A 755 0.71 15.66 -13.69
C ASP A 755 -0.29 16.73 -13.16
N ASP A 756 -0.12 18.01 -13.58
CA ASP A 756 -0.96 19.15 -13.19
C ASP A 756 -1.46 19.96 -14.40
N PRO A 757 -2.77 20.32 -14.45
CA PRO A 757 -3.31 21.19 -15.50
C PRO A 757 -2.66 22.57 -15.56
N GLY A 758 -2.20 23.11 -14.43
CA GLY A 758 -1.51 24.41 -14.36
C GLY A 758 -0.13 24.36 -15.00
N GLU A 759 0.62 23.27 -14.77
CA GLU A 759 1.91 23.02 -15.43
C GLU A 759 1.72 22.85 -16.94
N LEU A 760 0.68 22.11 -17.33
CA LEU A 760 0.35 21.92 -18.74
C LEU A 760 0.12 23.27 -19.46
N ALA A 761 -0.55 24.23 -18.81
CA ALA A 761 -0.76 25.58 -19.34
C ALA A 761 0.54 26.40 -19.43
N ALA A 762 1.54 26.08 -18.59
CA ALA A 762 2.82 26.80 -18.53
C ALA A 762 3.86 26.29 -19.53
N LEU A 763 3.63 25.13 -20.17
CA LEU A 763 4.60 24.51 -21.11
C LEU A 763 4.93 25.40 -22.30
N GLU A 764 4.03 26.31 -22.71
CA GLU A 764 4.31 27.27 -23.82
C GLU A 764 5.50 28.21 -23.54
N HIS A 765 5.92 28.34 -22.26
CA HIS A 765 7.06 29.17 -21.87
C HIS A 765 8.39 28.40 -21.91
N LEU A 766 8.37 27.05 -21.94
CA LEU A 766 9.58 26.24 -21.96
C LEU A 766 10.16 26.07 -23.36
N ARG A 767 11.25 26.77 -23.64
CA ARG A 767 11.82 26.87 -24.98
C ARG A 767 12.69 25.70 -25.40
N HIS A 768 13.24 24.97 -24.43
CA HIS A 768 14.25 23.92 -24.63
C HIS A 768 13.79 22.56 -24.08
N LEU A 769 12.48 22.32 -24.07
CA LEU A 769 11.90 21.04 -23.65
C LEU A 769 11.99 20.05 -24.83
N GLU A 770 12.68 18.90 -24.61
CA GLU A 770 12.85 17.87 -25.64
C GLU A 770 11.89 16.69 -25.45
N HIS A 771 11.75 16.17 -24.21
CA HIS A 771 10.90 15.03 -23.89
C HIS A 771 9.84 15.39 -22.87
N LEU A 772 8.58 15.09 -23.16
CA LEU A 772 7.43 15.37 -22.32
C LEU A 772 6.66 14.08 -22.03
N GLU A 773 6.43 13.80 -20.78
CA GLU A 773 5.49 12.77 -20.33
C GLU A 773 4.29 13.43 -19.66
N ILE A 774 3.07 13.05 -20.06
CA ILE A 774 1.82 13.62 -19.54
C ILE A 774 0.94 12.50 -18.96
N TRP A 775 0.50 12.69 -17.72
CA TRP A 775 -0.52 11.85 -17.13
C TRP A 775 -1.90 12.23 -17.66
N CYS A 776 -2.53 11.32 -18.40
CA CYS A 776 -3.74 11.60 -19.19
C CYS A 776 -4.98 11.96 -18.37
N GLU A 777 -4.99 11.72 -17.07
CA GLU A 777 -6.07 12.16 -16.17
C GLU A 777 -6.29 13.67 -16.17
N ILE A 778 -5.25 14.46 -16.52
CA ILE A 778 -5.30 15.92 -16.52
C ILE A 778 -5.61 16.53 -17.89
N LEU A 779 -5.52 15.74 -18.97
CA LEU A 779 -5.57 16.28 -20.34
C LEU A 779 -6.96 16.65 -20.83
N ASN A 780 -8.04 16.24 -20.19
CA ASN A 780 -9.41 16.42 -20.72
C ASN A 780 -9.53 16.19 -22.26
N GLY A 781 -8.57 15.44 -22.84
CA GLY A 781 -8.49 15.10 -24.26
C GLY A 781 -7.93 16.19 -25.20
N ASP A 782 -7.39 17.31 -24.72
CA ASP A 782 -6.93 18.43 -25.59
C ASP A 782 -5.41 18.68 -25.50
N LEU A 783 -4.69 18.43 -26.62
CA LEU A 783 -3.26 18.64 -26.75
C LEU A 783 -2.87 19.96 -27.45
N ARG A 784 -3.81 20.90 -27.69
CA ARG A 784 -3.56 22.13 -28.44
C ARG A 784 -2.59 23.10 -27.79
N SER A 785 -2.48 23.04 -26.44
CA SER A 785 -1.53 23.88 -25.69
C SER A 785 -0.06 23.56 -25.98
N LEU A 786 0.24 22.39 -26.58
CA LEU A 786 1.60 21.93 -26.83
C LEU A 786 2.19 22.42 -28.17
N VAL A 787 1.38 23.04 -29.02
CA VAL A 787 1.79 23.39 -30.42
C VAL A 787 2.97 24.37 -30.49
N SER A 788 3.24 25.12 -29.43
CA SER A 788 4.33 26.11 -29.37
C SER A 788 5.68 25.55 -28.88
N THR A 789 5.75 24.29 -28.51
CA THR A 789 6.96 23.67 -27.94
C THR A 789 7.90 23.09 -29.00
N SER A 790 9.18 22.86 -28.64
CA SER A 790 10.21 22.23 -29.50
C SER A 790 10.36 20.73 -29.26
N LEU A 791 9.30 20.06 -28.84
CA LEU A 791 9.31 18.66 -28.42
C LEU A 791 9.81 17.72 -29.53
N GLU A 792 10.71 16.82 -29.16
CA GLU A 792 11.12 15.69 -29.97
C GLU A 792 10.35 14.39 -29.60
N ARG A 793 9.98 14.25 -28.35
CA ARG A 793 9.23 13.07 -27.87
C ARG A 793 8.08 13.47 -26.94
N ILE A 794 6.94 12.82 -27.11
CA ILE A 794 5.81 12.90 -26.19
C ILE A 794 5.36 11.51 -25.79
N THR A 795 5.11 11.33 -24.48
CA THR A 795 4.55 10.11 -23.89
C THR A 795 3.26 10.46 -23.17
N LEU A 796 2.20 9.74 -23.47
CA LEU A 796 0.88 9.87 -22.84
C LEU A 796 0.62 8.61 -22.02
N THR A 797 0.63 8.74 -20.70
CA THR A 797 0.49 7.62 -19.73
C THR A 797 -0.76 7.76 -18.86
N GLY A 798 -1.06 6.72 -18.07
CA GLY A 798 -2.17 6.73 -17.13
C GLY A 798 -3.50 6.25 -17.71
N ILE A 799 -4.56 6.31 -16.88
CA ILE A 799 -5.91 5.89 -17.26
C ILE A 799 -6.71 7.10 -17.71
N SER A 800 -7.16 7.11 -18.96
CA SER A 800 -8.12 8.11 -19.42
C SER A 800 -9.48 7.49 -19.68
N ALA A 801 -10.52 8.10 -19.14
CA ALA A 801 -11.91 7.72 -19.44
C ALA A 801 -12.36 8.20 -20.85
N ALA A 802 -11.59 9.07 -21.50
CA ALA A 802 -11.88 9.63 -22.82
C ALA A 802 -10.73 9.32 -23.78
N SER A 803 -11.06 8.93 -25.01
CA SER A 803 -10.07 8.76 -26.08
C SER A 803 -9.44 10.11 -26.45
N ILE A 804 -8.10 10.18 -26.50
CA ILE A 804 -7.33 11.42 -26.72
C ILE A 804 -7.11 11.68 -28.20
N ASP A 805 -7.38 12.93 -28.65
CA ASP A 805 -7.13 13.37 -30.02
C ASP A 805 -5.65 13.73 -30.23
N LEU A 806 -4.91 12.90 -30.99
CA LEU A 806 -3.52 13.17 -31.37
C LEU A 806 -3.38 14.19 -32.52
N GLY A 807 -4.47 14.55 -33.22
CA GLY A 807 -4.45 15.46 -34.35
C GLY A 807 -3.75 16.81 -34.10
N PRO A 808 -3.89 17.43 -32.90
CA PRO A 808 -3.16 18.66 -32.58
C PRO A 808 -1.64 18.55 -32.62
N LEU A 809 -1.05 17.36 -32.35
CA LEU A 809 0.39 17.15 -32.37
C LEU A 809 1.01 17.36 -33.75
N ALA A 810 0.22 17.29 -34.83
CA ALA A 810 0.66 17.64 -36.18
C ALA A 810 1.23 19.09 -36.32
N GLY A 811 0.87 19.96 -35.36
CA GLY A 811 1.42 21.31 -35.26
C GLY A 811 2.85 21.42 -34.73
N ILE A 812 3.48 20.31 -34.29
CA ILE A 812 4.82 20.29 -33.67
C ILE A 812 5.81 19.62 -34.66
N PRO A 813 6.48 20.36 -35.55
CA PRO A 813 7.29 19.77 -36.63
C PRO A 813 8.59 19.09 -36.15
N THR A 814 9.02 19.34 -34.91
CA THR A 814 10.21 18.74 -34.30
C THR A 814 9.96 17.32 -33.77
N LEU A 815 8.70 16.91 -33.69
CA LEU A 815 8.31 15.66 -33.07
C LEU A 815 8.81 14.44 -33.86
N ARG A 816 9.56 13.56 -33.18
CA ARG A 816 10.14 12.32 -33.71
C ARG A 816 9.51 11.08 -33.14
N ALA A 817 9.03 11.13 -31.90
CA ALA A 817 8.44 9.98 -31.23
C ALA A 817 7.15 10.33 -30.51
N ILE A 818 6.13 9.49 -30.68
CA ILE A 818 4.86 9.55 -29.95
C ILE A 818 4.63 8.19 -29.31
N VAL A 819 4.48 8.18 -28.00
CA VAL A 819 4.14 7.00 -27.19
C VAL A 819 2.78 7.27 -26.54
N ALA A 820 1.76 6.50 -26.93
CA ALA A 820 0.43 6.60 -26.35
C ALA A 820 0.07 5.27 -25.65
N GLU A 821 0.09 5.29 -24.33
CA GLU A 821 -0.30 4.15 -23.49
C GLU A 821 -1.80 4.18 -23.12
N VAL A 822 -2.55 5.04 -23.79
CA VAL A 822 -3.99 5.26 -23.62
C VAL A 822 -4.71 5.17 -24.94
N GLU A 823 -6.05 5.04 -24.92
CA GLU A 823 -6.84 5.05 -26.16
C GLU A 823 -6.77 6.42 -26.83
N THR A 824 -6.48 6.42 -28.14
CA THR A 824 -6.30 7.65 -28.92
C THR A 824 -7.05 7.63 -30.24
N HIS A 825 -7.21 8.83 -30.86
CA HIS A 825 -7.78 9.01 -32.20
C HIS A 825 -7.11 10.17 -32.94
N GLY A 826 -7.55 10.49 -34.21
CA GLY A 826 -7.01 11.58 -34.99
C GLY A 826 -5.66 11.27 -35.65
N TRP A 827 -5.37 9.98 -35.86
CA TRP A 827 -4.05 9.50 -36.33
C TRP A 827 -3.71 9.92 -37.77
N GLU A 828 -4.71 10.15 -38.61
CA GLU A 828 -4.53 10.55 -40.01
C GLU A 828 -3.74 11.84 -40.18
N ARG A 829 -3.83 12.76 -39.20
CA ARG A 829 -3.12 14.03 -39.21
C ARG A 829 -1.64 13.92 -38.87
N LEU A 830 -1.22 12.84 -38.21
CA LEU A 830 0.19 12.62 -37.88
C LEU A 830 1.08 12.47 -39.10
N ALA A 831 0.51 12.20 -40.28
CA ALA A 831 1.23 12.21 -41.57
C ALA A 831 1.75 13.60 -41.97
N GLU A 832 1.27 14.67 -41.33
CA GLU A 832 1.77 16.04 -41.53
C GLU A 832 3.12 16.29 -40.83
N LEU A 833 3.54 15.37 -39.90
CA LEU A 833 4.80 15.43 -39.17
C LEU A 833 5.99 14.99 -40.07
N PRO A 834 6.94 15.89 -40.38
CA PRO A 834 8.01 15.56 -41.34
C PRO A 834 9.09 14.62 -40.76
N ASN A 835 9.23 14.59 -39.41
CA ASN A 835 10.32 13.93 -38.70
C ASN A 835 9.86 12.75 -37.84
N LEU A 836 8.60 12.32 -37.95
CA LEU A 836 8.08 11.23 -37.12
C LEU A 836 8.76 9.89 -37.46
N GLU A 837 9.50 9.36 -36.52
CA GLU A 837 10.28 8.13 -36.62
C GLU A 837 9.66 6.94 -35.87
N PHE A 838 8.99 7.23 -34.77
CA PHE A 838 8.42 6.22 -33.91
C PHE A 838 7.00 6.57 -33.47
N LEU A 839 6.09 5.59 -33.58
CA LEU A 839 4.71 5.69 -33.10
C LEU A 839 4.36 4.44 -32.28
N GLN A 840 3.96 4.62 -31.03
CA GLN A 840 3.35 3.56 -30.21
C GLN A 840 1.89 3.89 -29.92
N LEU A 841 1.00 2.94 -30.16
CA LEU A 841 -0.42 3.04 -29.86
C LEU A 841 -0.87 1.87 -28.98
N SER A 842 -1.70 2.17 -27.99
CA SER A 842 -2.19 1.17 -27.04
C SER A 842 -3.72 1.17 -26.94
N HIS A 843 -4.28 0.08 -26.39
CA HIS A 843 -5.72 -0.07 -26.06
C HIS A 843 -6.66 0.15 -27.26
N ILE A 844 -6.31 -0.41 -28.43
CA ILE A 844 -7.12 -0.26 -29.65
C ILE A 844 -8.27 -1.28 -29.61
N GLU A 845 -9.49 -0.84 -29.29
CA GLU A 845 -10.67 -1.69 -29.30
C GLU A 845 -11.18 -2.00 -30.70
N ASN A 846 -11.18 -1.02 -31.60
CA ASN A 846 -11.62 -1.18 -32.99
C ASN A 846 -10.42 -1.26 -33.94
N ILE A 847 -10.04 -2.49 -34.33
CA ILE A 847 -8.89 -2.75 -35.19
C ILE A 847 -8.98 -2.04 -36.55
N HIS A 848 -10.19 -1.81 -37.07
CA HIS A 848 -10.35 -1.13 -38.36
C HIS A 848 -9.81 0.30 -38.37
N ARG A 849 -9.67 0.91 -37.20
CA ARG A 849 -9.06 2.23 -37.05
C ARG A 849 -7.58 2.28 -37.46
N LEU A 850 -6.87 1.14 -37.42
CA LEU A 850 -5.49 1.07 -37.93
C LEU A 850 -5.38 1.47 -39.44
N THR A 851 -6.49 1.42 -40.18
CA THR A 851 -6.52 1.94 -41.55
C THR A 851 -6.40 3.47 -41.60
N GLU A 852 -6.69 4.19 -40.48
CA GLU A 852 -6.48 5.64 -40.38
C GLU A 852 -4.98 6.00 -40.46
N LEU A 853 -4.08 5.05 -40.12
CA LEU A 853 -2.63 5.19 -40.24
C LEU A 853 -2.11 5.10 -41.71
N ALA A 854 -2.96 4.76 -42.67
CA ALA A 854 -2.53 4.59 -44.06
C ALA A 854 -1.74 5.77 -44.70
N PRO A 855 -1.98 7.05 -44.28
CA PRO A 855 -1.15 8.16 -44.73
C PRO A 855 0.31 8.10 -44.18
N LEU A 856 0.57 7.40 -43.07
CA LEU A 856 1.89 7.23 -42.44
C LEU A 856 2.73 6.10 -43.07
N ARG A 857 2.59 5.87 -44.38
CA ARG A 857 3.23 4.74 -45.08
C ARG A 857 4.75 4.66 -44.94
N HIS A 858 5.42 5.77 -44.66
CA HIS A 858 6.88 5.86 -44.54
C HIS A 858 7.38 5.78 -43.10
N LEU A 859 6.50 5.46 -42.13
CA LEU A 859 6.87 5.38 -40.73
C LEU A 859 7.94 4.30 -40.49
N PRO A 860 9.11 4.65 -39.93
CA PRO A 860 10.21 3.71 -39.75
C PRO A 860 9.93 2.68 -38.64
N ALA A 861 9.22 3.06 -37.57
CA ALA A 861 8.98 2.20 -36.43
C ALA A 861 7.55 2.34 -35.89
N LEU A 862 6.87 1.20 -35.72
CA LEU A 862 5.51 1.12 -35.15
C LEU A 862 5.48 0.10 -34.02
N ALA A 863 4.88 0.49 -32.89
CA ALA A 863 4.58 -0.40 -31.78
C ALA A 863 3.06 -0.43 -31.54
N LEU A 864 2.51 -1.63 -31.36
CA LEU A 864 1.11 -1.85 -31.01
C LEU A 864 1.06 -2.60 -29.65
N ASN A 865 0.38 -2.01 -28.69
CA ASN A 865 0.27 -2.56 -27.33
C ASN A 865 -1.21 -2.76 -26.94
N SER A 866 -1.53 -3.88 -26.32
CA SER A 866 -2.88 -4.19 -25.81
C SER A 866 -3.97 -4.11 -26.88
N VAL A 867 -3.71 -4.73 -28.05
CA VAL A 867 -4.66 -4.78 -29.17
C VAL A 867 -5.40 -6.12 -29.17
N SER A 868 -6.57 -6.15 -28.55
CA SER A 868 -7.32 -7.40 -28.25
C SER A 868 -7.86 -8.13 -29.48
N HIS A 869 -8.08 -7.46 -30.63
CA HIS A 869 -8.70 -8.02 -31.82
C HIS A 869 -7.74 -8.11 -33.03
N LEU A 870 -6.43 -8.00 -32.82
CA LEU A 870 -5.43 -8.17 -33.88
C LEU A 870 -5.21 -9.67 -34.12
N GLU A 871 -5.78 -10.21 -35.20
CA GLU A 871 -5.65 -11.63 -35.59
C GLU A 871 -4.55 -11.85 -36.62
N ASP A 872 -4.35 -10.89 -37.55
CA ASP A 872 -3.35 -10.92 -38.61
C ASP A 872 -2.70 -9.53 -38.83
N LEU A 873 -1.57 -9.50 -39.54
CA LEU A 873 -0.82 -8.29 -39.83
C LEU A 873 -1.14 -7.69 -41.21
N GLN A 874 -2.15 -8.19 -41.94
CA GLN A 874 -2.52 -7.65 -43.27
C GLN A 874 -3.01 -6.21 -43.21
N ILE A 875 -3.63 -5.83 -42.07
CA ILE A 875 -4.12 -4.48 -41.82
C ILE A 875 -3.00 -3.43 -41.83
N LEU A 876 -1.75 -3.84 -41.57
CA LEU A 876 -0.56 -2.96 -41.58
C LEU A 876 0.09 -2.89 -42.97
N SER A 877 -0.55 -3.48 -44.02
CA SER A 877 -0.01 -3.56 -45.36
C SER A 877 0.22 -2.20 -46.04
N PHE A 878 -0.25 -1.08 -45.44
CA PHE A 878 0.01 0.28 -45.89
C PHE A 878 1.46 0.74 -45.64
N LEU A 879 2.18 0.12 -44.67
CA LEU A 879 3.58 0.44 -44.40
C LEU A 879 4.46 0.01 -45.57
N ASP A 880 5.26 0.94 -46.09
CA ASP A 880 6.14 0.68 -47.23
C ASP A 880 7.40 -0.07 -46.80
N ARG A 881 8.17 0.44 -45.85
CA ARG A 881 9.47 -0.12 -45.43
C ARG A 881 9.76 0.11 -43.94
N PRO A 882 8.97 -0.46 -43.03
CA PRO A 882 9.27 -0.35 -41.61
C PRO A 882 10.60 -1.05 -41.30
N GLY A 883 11.40 -0.39 -40.45
CA GLY A 883 12.63 -0.96 -39.91
C GLY A 883 12.40 -1.70 -38.59
N LYS A 884 11.42 -1.25 -37.76
CA LYS A 884 11.10 -1.82 -36.43
C LYS A 884 9.59 -2.03 -36.27
N LEU A 885 9.21 -3.21 -35.81
CA LEU A 885 7.85 -3.54 -35.44
C LEU A 885 7.84 -4.20 -34.08
N THR A 886 6.94 -3.74 -33.20
CA THR A 886 6.75 -4.26 -31.84
C THR A 886 5.27 -4.58 -31.63
N PHE A 887 5.00 -5.79 -31.14
CA PHE A 887 3.67 -6.27 -30.74
C PHE A 887 3.74 -6.72 -29.28
N GLN A 888 2.98 -6.04 -28.42
CA GLN A 888 2.93 -6.31 -26.99
C GLN A 888 1.49 -6.52 -26.53
N CYS A 889 1.25 -7.50 -25.66
CA CYS A 889 -0.09 -7.82 -25.15
C CYS A 889 -1.13 -7.99 -26.27
N CYS A 890 -0.78 -8.73 -27.34
CA CYS A 890 -1.67 -9.02 -28.46
C CYS A 890 -2.14 -10.48 -28.42
N PRO A 891 -3.15 -10.84 -27.60
CA PRO A 891 -3.48 -12.23 -27.26
C PRO A 891 -4.06 -13.03 -28.42
N HIS A 892 -4.62 -12.39 -29.44
CA HIS A 892 -5.27 -13.04 -30.59
C HIS A 892 -4.44 -13.02 -31.88
N LEU A 893 -3.24 -12.43 -31.88
CA LEU A 893 -2.36 -12.39 -33.04
C LEU A 893 -1.88 -13.81 -33.37
N GLN A 894 -2.29 -14.36 -34.51
CA GLN A 894 -1.98 -15.71 -34.97
C GLN A 894 -1.20 -15.70 -36.28
N ASP A 895 -1.68 -14.96 -37.31
CA ASP A 895 -1.09 -14.92 -38.62
C ASP A 895 -0.07 -13.78 -38.76
N ILE A 896 1.21 -14.15 -38.76
CA ILE A 896 2.34 -13.24 -38.95
C ILE A 896 2.97 -13.31 -40.35
N HIS A 897 2.33 -14.07 -41.31
CA HIS A 897 2.89 -14.27 -42.63
C HIS A 897 3.05 -13.00 -43.44
N ALA A 898 2.25 -11.97 -43.20
CA ALA A 898 2.36 -10.63 -43.81
C ALA A 898 3.72 -9.98 -43.61
N LEU A 899 4.52 -10.36 -42.61
CA LEU A 899 5.90 -9.87 -42.39
C LEU A 899 6.82 -10.09 -43.58
N ILE A 900 6.53 -11.09 -44.47
CA ILE A 900 7.30 -11.34 -45.72
C ILE A 900 7.43 -10.07 -46.58
N ARG A 901 6.45 -9.17 -46.53
CA ARG A 901 6.45 -7.93 -47.33
C ARG A 901 7.64 -7.03 -46.97
N TRP A 902 8.08 -7.11 -45.72
CA TRP A 902 9.12 -6.27 -45.17
C TRP A 902 10.45 -7.00 -44.96
N ALA A 903 10.60 -8.19 -45.57
CA ALA A 903 11.81 -8.99 -45.43
C ALA A 903 13.11 -8.24 -45.83
N GLY A 904 13.03 -7.26 -46.72
CA GLY A 904 14.16 -6.43 -47.14
C GLY A 904 14.29 -5.07 -46.44
N SER A 905 13.51 -4.83 -45.35
CA SER A 905 13.60 -3.57 -44.58
C SER A 905 13.54 -3.75 -43.08
N LEU A 906 12.84 -4.79 -42.60
CA LEU A 906 12.64 -5.03 -41.16
C LEU A 906 13.95 -5.49 -40.51
N THR A 907 14.47 -4.68 -39.59
CA THR A 907 15.72 -4.94 -38.88
C THR A 907 15.48 -5.35 -37.40
N GLU A 908 14.36 -4.93 -36.82
CA GLU A 908 14.00 -5.24 -35.44
C GLU A 908 12.56 -5.73 -35.34
N LEU A 909 12.34 -6.82 -34.62
CA LEU A 909 11.01 -7.39 -34.39
C LEU A 909 10.89 -7.85 -32.93
N THR A 910 9.80 -7.44 -32.31
CA THR A 910 9.50 -7.81 -30.90
C THR A 910 8.10 -8.42 -30.80
N PHE A 911 8.00 -9.56 -30.11
CA PHE A 911 6.77 -10.14 -29.61
C PHE A 911 6.88 -10.29 -28.11
N ASP A 912 5.98 -9.64 -27.38
CA ASP A 912 5.92 -9.66 -25.94
C ASP A 912 4.46 -9.92 -25.50
N GLU A 913 4.23 -10.89 -24.61
CA GLU A 913 2.88 -11.31 -24.19
C GLU A 913 1.93 -11.61 -25.39
N CYS A 914 2.42 -12.33 -26.39
CA CYS A 914 1.65 -12.72 -27.56
C CYS A 914 1.42 -14.26 -27.61
N PRO A 915 0.56 -14.82 -26.75
CA PRO A 915 0.47 -16.27 -26.54
C PRO A 915 -0.04 -17.06 -27.74
N SER A 916 -0.73 -16.41 -28.68
CA SER A 916 -1.30 -17.07 -29.88
C SER A 916 -0.38 -17.05 -31.11
N VAL A 917 0.76 -16.37 -31.04
CA VAL A 917 1.71 -16.28 -32.18
C VAL A 917 2.39 -17.62 -32.40
N ASP A 918 2.28 -18.13 -33.63
CA ASP A 918 3.04 -19.32 -34.08
C ASP A 918 4.34 -18.90 -34.75
N LEU A 919 5.43 -18.83 -34.00
CA LEU A 919 6.76 -18.48 -34.52
C LEU A 919 7.29 -19.48 -35.57
N SER A 920 6.75 -20.70 -35.67
CA SER A 920 7.11 -21.63 -36.72
C SER A 920 6.68 -21.15 -38.11
N SER A 921 5.69 -20.26 -38.16
CA SER A 921 5.18 -19.61 -39.37
C SER A 921 5.94 -18.32 -39.75
N LEU A 922 6.98 -17.92 -38.99
CA LEU A 922 7.75 -16.73 -39.28
C LEU A 922 8.41 -16.81 -40.66
N PRO A 923 8.11 -15.86 -41.59
CA PRO A 923 8.68 -15.88 -42.91
C PRO A 923 10.19 -15.56 -42.88
N PRO A 924 10.95 -15.88 -43.95
CA PRO A 924 12.36 -15.53 -43.99
C PRO A 924 12.56 -14.03 -44.07
N LEU A 925 13.05 -13.40 -43.00
CA LEU A 925 13.36 -11.97 -42.89
C LEU A 925 14.87 -11.80 -43.04
N THR A 926 15.31 -11.44 -44.27
CA THR A 926 16.74 -11.44 -44.65
C THR A 926 17.55 -10.31 -44.03
N GLU A 927 16.89 -9.21 -43.61
CA GLU A 927 17.55 -8.03 -42.98
C GLU A 927 17.36 -7.96 -41.48
N LEU A 928 16.64 -8.91 -40.88
CA LEU A 928 16.34 -8.90 -39.44
C LEU A 928 17.63 -9.11 -38.62
N ARG A 929 17.98 -8.14 -37.79
CA ARG A 929 19.17 -8.14 -36.94
C ARG A 929 18.89 -8.44 -35.47
N LEU A 930 17.74 -7.96 -34.97
CA LEU A 930 17.32 -8.18 -33.59
C LEU A 930 15.93 -8.82 -33.57
N LEU A 931 15.80 -9.92 -32.84
CA LEU A 931 14.51 -10.54 -32.53
C LEU A 931 14.39 -10.67 -31.03
N HIS A 932 13.35 -10.05 -30.47
CA HIS A 932 13.01 -10.12 -29.03
C HIS A 932 11.70 -10.90 -28.87
N ILE A 933 11.71 -11.90 -27.98
CA ILE A 933 10.56 -12.76 -27.67
C ILE A 933 10.47 -12.86 -26.14
N ALA A 934 9.41 -12.26 -25.58
CA ALA A 934 9.11 -12.33 -24.15
C ALA A 934 7.68 -12.85 -23.98
N GLU A 935 7.44 -13.67 -22.97
CA GLU A 935 6.14 -14.24 -22.60
C GLU A 935 5.29 -14.73 -23.80
N THR A 936 5.99 -15.17 -24.85
CA THR A 936 5.43 -15.64 -26.13
C THR A 936 5.97 -17.05 -26.39
N PRO A 937 5.13 -18.06 -26.72
CA PRO A 937 5.56 -19.42 -26.87
C PRO A 937 6.59 -19.62 -28.00
N VAL A 938 7.70 -20.28 -27.70
CA VAL A 938 8.72 -20.66 -28.65
C VAL A 938 8.69 -22.18 -28.86
N PRO A 939 8.05 -22.73 -29.92
CA PRO A 939 7.86 -24.16 -30.06
C PRO A 939 9.17 -24.90 -30.42
N ASP A 940 9.98 -24.34 -31.32
CA ASP A 940 11.32 -24.83 -31.67
C ASP A 940 12.12 -23.71 -32.33
N LEU A 941 13.41 -23.96 -32.62
CA LEU A 941 14.32 -22.95 -33.19
C LEU A 941 14.47 -23.03 -34.72
N ARG A 942 13.65 -23.84 -35.43
CA ARG A 942 13.79 -24.04 -36.88
C ARG A 942 13.51 -22.79 -37.71
N PHE A 943 12.63 -21.91 -37.22
CA PHE A 943 12.31 -20.62 -37.85
C PHE A 943 13.56 -19.70 -37.98
N LEU A 944 14.57 -19.84 -37.13
CA LEU A 944 15.80 -19.05 -37.18
C LEU A 944 16.60 -19.32 -38.47
N SER A 945 16.37 -20.44 -39.17
CA SER A 945 17.06 -20.75 -40.44
C SER A 945 16.76 -19.73 -41.54
N GLY A 946 15.59 -19.08 -41.48
CA GLY A 946 15.16 -18.03 -42.43
C GLY A 946 15.72 -16.62 -42.10
N LEU A 947 16.41 -16.46 -40.97
CA LEU A 947 16.91 -15.17 -40.47
C LEU A 947 18.42 -15.07 -40.65
N SER A 948 18.86 -14.79 -41.89
CA SER A 948 20.29 -14.86 -42.23
C SER A 948 21.12 -13.72 -41.64
N ALA A 949 20.54 -12.53 -41.43
CA ALA A 949 21.21 -11.36 -40.89
C ALA A 949 21.10 -11.22 -39.36
N LEU A 950 20.46 -12.17 -38.67
CA LEU A 950 20.20 -12.08 -37.23
C LEU A 950 21.51 -12.04 -36.43
N GLN A 951 21.70 -10.94 -35.68
CA GLN A 951 22.87 -10.67 -34.84
C GLN A 951 22.57 -10.88 -33.35
N GLU A 952 21.34 -10.58 -32.94
CA GLU A 952 20.92 -10.68 -31.55
C GLU A 952 19.55 -11.32 -31.43
N LEU A 953 19.45 -12.33 -30.55
CA LEU A 953 18.22 -12.98 -30.13
C LEU A 953 18.05 -12.79 -28.62
N ARG A 954 16.97 -12.13 -28.22
CA ARG A 954 16.58 -11.99 -26.83
C ARG A 954 15.38 -12.88 -26.57
N VAL A 955 15.49 -13.75 -25.56
CA VAL A 955 14.41 -14.66 -25.15
C VAL A 955 14.32 -14.60 -23.64
N ASP A 956 13.11 -14.51 -23.13
CA ASP A 956 12.92 -14.50 -21.68
C ASP A 956 13.15 -15.91 -21.07
N SER A 957 13.45 -15.95 -19.75
CA SER A 957 13.77 -17.17 -19.02
C SER A 957 12.55 -18.08 -18.78
N THR A 958 11.33 -17.65 -19.09
CA THR A 958 10.09 -18.44 -18.95
C THR A 958 9.94 -19.45 -20.10
N ASN A 959 10.65 -19.23 -21.22
CA ASN A 959 10.68 -20.15 -22.34
C ASN A 959 11.69 -21.29 -22.09
N GLU A 960 11.20 -22.53 -21.90
CA GLU A 960 12.02 -23.75 -21.74
C GLU A 960 12.64 -24.25 -23.06
N VAL A 961 13.22 -23.36 -23.87
CA VAL A 961 13.81 -23.74 -25.17
C VAL A 961 15.29 -24.08 -25.01
N ASP A 962 15.72 -25.22 -25.57
CA ASP A 962 17.12 -25.57 -25.60
C ASP A 962 17.91 -24.70 -26.59
N LEU A 963 18.54 -23.66 -26.04
CA LEU A 963 19.37 -22.70 -26.76
C LEU A 963 20.78 -23.22 -27.09
N SER A 964 21.15 -24.43 -26.61
CA SER A 964 22.50 -25.00 -26.80
C SER A 964 22.85 -25.22 -28.27
N SER A 965 21.85 -25.48 -29.10
CA SER A 965 22.01 -25.65 -30.56
C SER A 965 22.41 -24.37 -31.31
N LEU A 966 22.29 -23.20 -30.66
CA LEU A 966 22.65 -21.88 -31.23
C LEU A 966 24.09 -21.45 -30.95
N ALA A 967 24.80 -22.15 -30.04
CA ALA A 967 26.18 -21.84 -29.69
C ALA A 967 27.15 -21.95 -30.91
N ASP A 968 26.78 -22.75 -31.94
CA ASP A 968 27.58 -22.96 -33.13
C ASP A 968 27.31 -21.95 -34.28
N ARG A 969 26.37 -20.99 -34.09
CA ARG A 969 26.06 -19.97 -35.12
C ARG A 969 27.01 -18.76 -34.94
N PRO A 970 28.02 -18.61 -35.83
CA PRO A 970 29.02 -17.55 -35.65
C PRO A 970 28.38 -16.16 -35.81
N GLY A 971 28.56 -15.32 -34.80
CA GLY A 971 28.10 -13.93 -34.80
C GLY A 971 26.72 -13.69 -34.22
N LEU A 972 25.96 -14.72 -33.78
CA LEU A 972 24.70 -14.53 -33.07
C LEU A 972 24.91 -14.39 -31.56
N LYS A 973 24.48 -13.25 -31.02
CA LYS A 973 24.41 -13.04 -29.55
C LYS A 973 23.05 -13.51 -29.07
N VAL A 974 23.04 -14.44 -28.12
CA VAL A 974 21.80 -14.87 -27.46
C VAL A 974 21.82 -14.33 -26.04
N ARG A 975 20.80 -13.56 -25.69
CA ARG A 975 20.59 -13.04 -24.33
C ARG A 975 19.32 -13.65 -23.75
N THR A 976 19.44 -14.25 -22.57
CA THR A 976 18.28 -14.66 -21.77
C THR A 976 18.04 -13.62 -20.69
N THR A 977 16.93 -12.93 -20.76
CA THR A 977 16.51 -11.96 -19.72
C THR A 977 15.80 -12.72 -18.60
N SER A 978 16.33 -12.67 -17.38
CA SER A 978 15.58 -12.99 -16.17
C SER A 978 14.81 -11.75 -15.75
N GLN A 979 13.62 -11.90 -15.15
CA GLN A 979 12.77 -10.78 -14.67
C GLN A 979 13.47 -9.80 -13.71
N ASP A 980 14.68 -10.09 -13.23
CA ASP A 980 15.42 -9.31 -12.23
C ASP A 980 16.57 -8.44 -12.78
N THR A 981 16.82 -8.38 -14.09
CA THR A 981 17.93 -7.61 -14.64
C THR A 981 17.51 -6.74 -15.83
N LEU A 982 16.81 -5.64 -15.51
CA LEU A 982 16.75 -4.45 -16.35
C LEU A 982 17.45 -3.29 -15.62
N VAL A 983 18.75 -3.45 -15.39
CA VAL A 983 19.65 -2.32 -15.14
C VAL A 983 20.66 -2.38 -16.28
N ASP A 984 20.61 -1.41 -17.17
CA ASP A 984 21.67 -1.21 -18.14
C ASP A 984 22.99 -0.94 -17.40
N GLU A 985 24.11 -1.43 -17.94
CA GLU A 985 25.44 -1.26 -17.36
C GLU A 985 25.86 0.21 -17.17
N ASP A 986 25.04 1.20 -17.55
CA ASP A 986 25.28 2.64 -17.42
C ASP A 986 24.47 3.34 -16.31
N GLY A 987 23.74 2.59 -15.45
CA GLY A 987 23.18 3.14 -14.19
C GLY A 987 22.03 4.13 -14.34
N THR A 988 21.46 4.30 -15.52
CA THR A 988 20.25 5.12 -15.76
C THR A 988 19.02 4.23 -15.75
N ALA A 989 18.09 4.48 -14.82
CA ALA A 989 16.78 3.88 -14.79
C ALA A 989 15.98 4.34 -16.03
N GLY A 990 16.23 3.70 -17.16
CA GLY A 990 15.43 3.88 -18.36
C GLY A 990 14.12 3.10 -18.21
N SER A 991 13.01 3.78 -18.48
CA SER A 991 11.71 3.16 -18.72
C SER A 991 11.87 1.92 -19.61
N ARG A 992 10.98 0.93 -19.49
CA ARG A 992 10.99 -0.36 -20.22
C ARG A 992 11.27 -0.28 -21.74
N PHE A 993 11.50 0.91 -22.29
CA PHE A 993 11.77 1.18 -23.72
C PHE A 993 12.88 2.21 -23.88
N GLY A 994 14.13 1.79 -23.96
CA GLY A 994 15.21 2.58 -24.57
C GLY A 994 15.05 2.59 -26.11
N PRO A 995 15.69 3.58 -26.84
CA PRO A 995 15.39 3.94 -28.22
C PRO A 995 15.42 2.82 -29.26
#